data_9a5a8e879e3942a1c18d3db1b53943dc
#
_entry.id   9a5a8e879e3942a1c18d3db1b53943dc
#
_cell.length_a   1.000
_cell.length_b   1.000
_cell.length_c   1.000
_cell.angle_alpha   90.00
_cell.angle_beta   90.00
_cell.angle_gamma   90.00
#
_symmetry.space_group_name_H-M   'P 1'
#
loop_
_entity.id
_entity.type
_entity.pdbx_description
1 polymer ?
#
loop_
_entity_poly.entity_id
_entity_poly.type
_entity_poly.pdbx_seq_one_letter_code
_entity_poly.pdbx_strand_id
1 'polypeptide(L)'
;VPTLGQSNGVINSGYHDLTAHYNGYFIAREKIKEIEAGIFNKYKWNYNRTLPVFAPFDTTDSKSLEATLLECIEKASIAIQRHPESKWQDDAYILVGKARLYGSEFPEAIETFKWINKFGENKNIQHLALSQLIRTFCEAYEYQNAQAVIAYLENEKLSDDNMLIYYLNRAYYYQKIEENTAAAENLEMAVKYLKRNPDRARIEFIAGQTHQEIEDNLSAFRYYRKAMKHSKSYELSFFSKLYMVEVTPLDDFSYEKKTLKNFKKLLKDRKNADHKDKIYFRMAEYEFKKGALDLAILNYKMSIANNTIDPRQKAYAYLKLAQIYYDNNMDFRLAKVYYDSTMTLLPKDEKEYAASLSRKEILNEFVTHINTISKNDSLINLTLINNDSLDVLVNAVLDNQEIETKKAKAQAKKEARASNNVQFYNNENQVALSASTQGEWYFYNSLVVSKGLAAFKQKWGQRSLDDHWRRQNNSNNSSTNPEVLASQSNSKDNTKDTEEKNTKFDRVEAKNSLLAAIPRDSIQLNKLLNEIEHALYELGKIYNFKLKEPPNAICTFNKLINRFPKGPYHAEVLYQLYLLNKEYDSLASLSAADQLVLSYPDSIYAKLVINPNYIEDNDRLTIALQKVYKTAYHHYNNGAYKQSMSLIDSALSSPRRNAFIDYLLLLRALCFGKTDGIYKYQFELNNFIEDQPTSELIEYAKELITVSEAFQINLFSASKAKYITNTDREHYFLYLYPSDIDLKTSVSSLIDDYLSIQNSNLITGNMVFDKTYSIAMVTPFSNLEAAQKFRSEIEVNLLTSAEKEKWINLIMTKENFDIFYKTKDLDSYLTFFDKYY
;
A
#
# COMPACT_ATOMS: atom_id res chain seq x y z
N VAL A 1 63.00 16.36 -6.86
CA VAL A 1 63.42 15.17 -7.64
C VAL A 1 63.30 15.57 -9.10
N PRO A 2 64.36 15.51 -9.90
CA PRO A 2 64.30 15.90 -11.29
C PRO A 2 63.40 14.92 -12.04
N THR A 3 62.45 15.49 -12.71
CA THR A 3 61.62 14.86 -13.74
C THR A 3 62.56 14.31 -14.82
N LEU A 4 62.77 12.99 -14.79
CA LEU A 4 63.35 12.29 -15.93
C LEU A 4 62.28 12.37 -17.03
N GLY A 5 62.46 13.41 -17.85
CA GLY A 5 61.56 13.81 -18.89
C GLY A 5 61.53 12.84 -20.05
N GLN A 6 60.37 12.82 -20.61
CA GLN A 6 60.04 12.74 -22.04
C GLN A 6 61.09 12.07 -22.92
N SER A 7 61.31 10.80 -22.76
CA SER A 7 61.72 9.95 -23.86
C SER A 7 60.80 8.75 -23.92
N ASN A 8 60.07 8.61 -25.04
CA ASN A 8 59.26 7.44 -25.37
C ASN A 8 60.13 6.17 -25.56
N GLY A 9 60.92 5.88 -24.58
CA GLY A 9 61.83 4.70 -24.57
C GLY A 9 61.17 3.50 -23.93
N VAL A 10 61.43 2.30 -24.50
CA VAL A 10 60.97 0.99 -24.01
C VAL A 10 61.17 0.80 -22.50
N ILE A 11 62.25 1.40 -21.94
CA ILE A 11 62.55 1.35 -20.49
C ILE A 11 61.55 2.17 -19.68
N ASN A 12 61.20 3.35 -20.14
CA ASN A 12 60.22 4.24 -19.45
C ASN A 12 58.81 3.63 -19.45
N SER A 13 58.35 3.11 -20.61
CA SER A 13 57.06 2.39 -20.69
C SER A 13 57.07 1.15 -19.81
N GLY A 14 58.17 0.36 -19.81
CA GLY A 14 58.27 -0.81 -18.92
C GLY A 14 58.23 -0.44 -17.41
N TYR A 15 58.82 0.70 -17.01
CA TYR A 15 58.73 1.20 -15.65
C TYR A 15 57.28 1.59 -15.27
N HIS A 16 56.59 2.34 -16.14
CA HIS A 16 55.19 2.73 -15.94
C HIS A 16 54.27 1.48 -15.92
N ASP A 17 54.46 0.50 -16.79
CA ASP A 17 53.74 -0.75 -16.79
C ASP A 17 53.92 -1.55 -15.50
N LEU A 18 55.18 -1.71 -15.05
CA LEU A 18 55.47 -2.46 -13.84
C LEU A 18 54.90 -1.77 -12.60
N THR A 19 55.10 -0.44 -12.48
CA THR A 19 54.66 0.33 -11.31
C THR A 19 53.13 0.44 -11.25
N ALA A 20 52.46 0.67 -12.36
CA ALA A 20 50.99 0.69 -12.43
C ALA A 20 50.41 -0.68 -12.03
N HIS A 21 50.93 -1.75 -12.62
CA HIS A 21 50.44 -3.13 -12.43
C HIS A 21 50.54 -3.60 -11.00
N TYR A 22 51.74 -3.42 -10.38
CA TYR A 22 52.02 -4.04 -9.05
C TYR A 22 51.66 -3.12 -7.89
N ASN A 23 51.24 -1.88 -8.11
CA ASN A 23 50.81 -0.94 -7.07
C ASN A 23 49.31 -0.61 -7.21
N GLY A 24 49.01 0.54 -7.82
CA GLY A 24 47.61 1.06 -7.84
C GLY A 24 46.61 0.12 -8.47
N TYR A 25 46.92 -0.41 -9.66
CA TYR A 25 46.03 -1.34 -10.35
C TYR A 25 45.83 -2.66 -9.57
N PHE A 26 46.89 -3.26 -9.05
CA PHE A 26 46.82 -4.49 -8.27
C PHE A 26 45.94 -4.33 -7.05
N ILE A 27 46.15 -3.27 -6.28
CA ILE A 27 45.38 -3.00 -5.07
C ILE A 27 43.90 -2.79 -5.43
N ALA A 28 43.62 -1.97 -6.43
CA ALA A 28 42.26 -1.71 -6.88
C ALA A 28 41.56 -3.00 -7.35
N ARG A 29 42.26 -3.88 -8.08
CA ARG A 29 41.75 -5.17 -8.53
C ARG A 29 41.41 -6.10 -7.35
N GLU A 30 42.30 -6.16 -6.36
CA GLU A 30 42.01 -6.98 -5.17
C GLU A 30 40.85 -6.40 -4.36
N LYS A 31 40.70 -5.06 -4.32
CA LYS A 31 39.52 -4.44 -3.69
C LYS A 31 38.22 -4.76 -4.41
N ILE A 32 38.16 -4.76 -5.74
CA ILE A 32 36.99 -5.23 -6.50
C ILE A 32 36.65 -6.68 -6.16
N LYS A 33 37.66 -7.55 -6.06
CA LYS A 33 37.41 -8.94 -5.66
C LYS A 33 36.86 -9.06 -4.23
N GLU A 34 37.35 -8.23 -3.30
CA GLU A 34 36.86 -8.15 -1.94
C GLU A 34 35.39 -7.71 -1.91
N ILE A 35 35.03 -6.67 -2.68
CA ILE A 35 33.67 -6.19 -2.84
C ILE A 35 32.76 -7.27 -3.40
N GLU A 36 33.16 -7.91 -4.53
CA GLU A 36 32.38 -8.95 -5.17
C GLU A 36 32.19 -10.17 -4.24
N ALA A 37 33.22 -10.55 -3.50
CA ALA A 37 33.11 -11.62 -2.50
C ALA A 37 32.24 -11.23 -1.30
N GLY A 38 32.31 -9.97 -0.86
CA GLY A 38 31.47 -9.45 0.20
C GLY A 38 29.99 -9.51 -0.15
N ILE A 39 29.62 -9.00 -1.33
CA ILE A 39 28.25 -9.07 -1.86
C ILE A 39 27.79 -10.52 -2.01
N PHE A 40 28.62 -11.36 -2.60
CA PHE A 40 28.31 -12.77 -2.83
C PHE A 40 28.05 -13.55 -1.52
N ASN A 41 28.88 -13.35 -0.51
CA ASN A 41 28.77 -14.03 0.78
C ASN A 41 27.62 -13.51 1.66
N LYS A 42 27.26 -12.23 1.52
CA LYS A 42 26.15 -11.60 2.25
C LYS A 42 24.81 -12.04 1.68
N TYR A 43 24.74 -12.28 0.38
CA TYR A 43 23.49 -12.63 -0.28
C TYR A 43 23.01 -14.03 0.14
N LYS A 44 21.76 -14.11 0.61
CA LYS A 44 21.12 -15.39 0.98
C LYS A 44 20.51 -16.04 -0.25
N TRP A 45 21.20 -17.01 -0.82
CA TRP A 45 20.81 -17.71 -2.04
C TRP A 45 19.49 -18.46 -1.84
N ASN A 46 18.51 -18.16 -2.68
CA ASN A 46 17.21 -18.81 -2.66
C ASN A 46 17.13 -19.86 -3.75
N TYR A 47 17.47 -21.09 -3.41
CA TYR A 47 17.45 -22.20 -4.36
C TYR A 47 16.04 -22.62 -4.83
N ASN A 48 14.96 -22.11 -4.25
CA ASN A 48 13.62 -22.39 -4.74
C ASN A 48 13.25 -21.57 -5.99
N ARG A 49 14.12 -20.65 -6.40
CA ARG A 49 13.97 -19.82 -7.59
C ARG A 49 15.18 -19.97 -8.49
N THR A 50 15.02 -19.58 -9.74
CA THR A 50 16.17 -19.43 -10.63
C THR A 50 17.14 -18.42 -10.03
N LEU A 51 18.36 -18.88 -9.73
CA LEU A 51 19.36 -18.03 -9.14
C LEU A 51 19.79 -16.94 -10.13
N PRO A 52 20.05 -15.72 -9.68
CA PRO A 52 20.55 -14.67 -10.55
C PRO A 52 21.99 -14.97 -11.00
N VAL A 53 22.32 -14.59 -12.22
CA VAL A 53 23.68 -14.74 -12.77
C VAL A 53 24.70 -14.00 -11.91
N PHE A 54 24.38 -12.80 -11.44
CA PHE A 54 25.18 -12.04 -10.50
C PHE A 54 24.43 -11.90 -9.17
N ALA A 55 25.17 -11.88 -8.07
CA ALA A 55 24.59 -11.59 -6.76
C ALA A 55 23.97 -10.18 -6.77
N PRO A 56 22.69 -10.03 -6.42
CA PRO A 56 22.08 -8.73 -6.28
C PRO A 56 22.73 -7.93 -5.14
N PHE A 57 22.73 -6.62 -5.26
CA PHE A 57 23.15 -5.67 -4.23
C PHE A 57 22.22 -4.48 -4.20
N ASP A 58 22.17 -3.80 -3.09
CA ASP A 58 21.33 -2.61 -2.88
C ASP A 58 22.14 -1.43 -2.31
N THR A 59 21.46 -0.30 -2.11
CA THR A 59 22.08 0.90 -1.54
C THR A 59 22.62 0.70 -0.11
N THR A 60 22.11 -0.28 0.63
CA THR A 60 22.60 -0.66 1.97
C THR A 60 23.92 -1.40 1.86
N ASP A 61 24.04 -2.27 0.85
CA ASP A 61 25.28 -2.95 0.52
C ASP A 61 26.35 -1.95 0.09
N SER A 62 26.01 -1.04 -0.81
CA SER A 62 26.90 0.04 -1.28
C SER A 62 27.44 0.88 -0.12
N LYS A 63 26.58 1.31 0.81
CA LYS A 63 26.99 2.05 2.01
C LYS A 63 27.90 1.24 2.92
N SER A 64 27.65 -0.05 3.10
CA SER A 64 28.48 -0.92 3.93
C SER A 64 29.89 -1.14 3.36
N LEU A 65 30.05 -0.98 2.05
CA LEU A 65 31.30 -1.16 1.30
C LEU A 65 31.95 0.16 0.89
N GLU A 66 31.39 1.31 1.27
CA GLU A 66 31.78 2.66 0.83
C GLU A 66 33.29 2.91 0.97
N ALA A 67 33.86 2.59 2.13
CA ALA A 67 35.29 2.75 2.36
C ALA A 67 36.16 1.94 1.38
N THR A 68 35.75 0.68 1.10
CA THR A 68 36.48 -0.21 0.17
C THR A 68 36.28 0.24 -1.29
N LEU A 69 35.09 0.76 -1.63
CA LEU A 69 34.80 1.33 -2.95
C LEU A 69 35.63 2.58 -3.23
N LEU A 70 35.68 3.51 -2.26
CA LEU A 70 36.50 4.72 -2.35
C LEU A 70 37.97 4.39 -2.45
N GLU A 71 38.50 3.46 -1.66
CA GLU A 71 39.90 3.02 -1.75
C GLU A 71 40.18 2.41 -3.13
N CYS A 72 39.28 1.60 -3.69
CA CYS A 72 39.42 1.07 -5.05
C CYS A 72 39.53 2.18 -6.09
N ILE A 73 38.63 3.17 -6.04
CA ILE A 73 38.64 4.33 -6.96
C ILE A 73 39.91 5.13 -6.80
N GLU A 74 40.33 5.40 -5.56
CA GLU A 74 41.59 6.14 -5.28
C GLU A 74 42.80 5.44 -5.88
N LYS A 75 42.96 4.13 -5.63
CA LYS A 75 44.14 3.37 -6.11
C LYS A 75 44.13 3.22 -7.62
N ALA A 76 42.95 2.98 -8.23
CA ALA A 76 42.84 2.94 -9.69
C ALA A 76 43.13 4.33 -10.31
N SER A 77 42.67 5.43 -9.70
CA SER A 77 42.91 6.79 -10.16
C SER A 77 44.40 7.17 -10.05
N ILE A 78 45.12 6.70 -9.02
CA ILE A 78 46.56 6.88 -8.89
C ILE A 78 47.30 6.17 -10.05
N ALA A 79 46.88 4.96 -10.42
CA ALA A 79 47.49 4.26 -11.57
C ALA A 79 47.26 5.03 -12.87
N ILE A 80 46.04 5.55 -13.09
CA ILE A 80 45.68 6.35 -14.27
C ILE A 80 46.47 7.65 -14.34
N GLN A 81 46.53 8.43 -13.25
CA GLN A 81 47.14 9.80 -13.24
C GLN A 81 48.65 9.77 -13.27
N ARG A 82 49.29 8.83 -12.56
CA ARG A 82 50.75 8.77 -12.45
C ARG A 82 51.41 7.96 -13.58
N HIS A 83 50.66 7.12 -14.27
CA HIS A 83 51.14 6.22 -15.31
C HIS A 83 50.29 6.28 -16.56
N PRO A 84 50.10 7.45 -17.21
CA PRO A 84 49.21 7.62 -18.34
C PRO A 84 49.64 6.86 -19.60
N GLU A 85 50.94 6.51 -19.71
CA GLU A 85 51.47 5.69 -20.82
C GLU A 85 51.49 4.21 -20.55
N SER A 86 50.92 3.76 -19.41
CA SER A 86 50.89 2.34 -19.09
C SER A 86 49.71 1.65 -19.79
N LYS A 87 50.01 0.45 -20.35
CA LYS A 87 48.96 -0.41 -20.93
C LYS A 87 47.88 -0.84 -19.95
N TRP A 88 48.07 -0.62 -18.63
CA TRP A 88 47.06 -0.93 -17.58
C TRP A 88 46.12 0.23 -17.30
N GLN A 89 46.23 1.33 -18.03
CA GLN A 89 45.38 2.51 -17.83
C GLN A 89 43.93 2.20 -18.09
N ASP A 90 43.62 1.60 -19.25
CA ASP A 90 42.24 1.19 -19.62
C ASP A 90 41.69 0.20 -18.62
N ASP A 91 42.49 -0.79 -18.18
CA ASP A 91 42.10 -1.75 -17.15
C ASP A 91 41.77 -1.09 -15.80
N ALA A 92 42.52 -0.05 -15.43
CA ALA A 92 42.26 0.73 -14.21
C ALA A 92 40.93 1.48 -14.30
N TYR A 93 40.60 2.05 -15.45
CA TYR A 93 39.29 2.66 -15.68
C TYR A 93 38.13 1.65 -15.56
N ILE A 94 38.32 0.39 -16.03
CA ILE A 94 37.33 -0.70 -15.81
C ILE A 94 37.08 -0.91 -14.32
N LEU A 95 38.12 -0.87 -13.48
CA LEU A 95 37.98 -1.01 -12.02
C LEU A 95 37.22 0.17 -11.41
N VAL A 96 37.45 1.41 -11.87
CA VAL A 96 36.67 2.59 -11.46
C VAL A 96 35.22 2.43 -11.83
N GLY A 97 34.92 2.04 -13.09
CA GLY A 97 33.53 1.81 -13.54
C GLY A 97 32.82 0.71 -12.74
N LYS A 98 33.53 -0.40 -12.42
CA LYS A 98 32.99 -1.46 -11.55
C LYS A 98 32.77 -0.98 -10.12
N ALA A 99 33.67 -0.20 -9.55
CA ALA A 99 33.51 0.34 -8.20
C ALA A 99 32.28 1.26 -8.13
N ARG A 100 32.09 2.13 -9.12
CA ARG A 100 30.90 3.00 -9.23
C ARG A 100 29.61 2.19 -9.41
N LEU A 101 29.64 1.12 -10.23
CA LEU A 101 28.51 0.20 -10.37
C LEU A 101 28.10 -0.37 -9.00
N TYR A 102 29.05 -0.92 -8.24
CA TYR A 102 28.76 -1.48 -6.90
C TYR A 102 28.46 -0.40 -5.85
N GLY A 103 28.87 0.84 -6.09
CA GLY A 103 28.48 2.02 -5.30
C GLY A 103 27.06 2.50 -5.58
N SER A 104 26.35 1.88 -6.57
CA SER A 104 25.06 2.35 -7.08
C SER A 104 25.11 3.73 -7.75
N GLU A 105 26.31 4.17 -8.15
CA GLU A 105 26.59 5.39 -8.92
C GLU A 105 26.44 5.08 -10.42
N PHE A 106 25.22 4.71 -10.85
CA PHE A 106 24.98 4.19 -12.19
C PHE A 106 25.30 5.20 -13.31
N PRO A 107 24.93 6.49 -13.21
CA PRO A 107 25.28 7.48 -14.23
C PRO A 107 26.80 7.60 -14.46
N GLU A 108 27.56 7.68 -13.37
CA GLU A 108 29.02 7.82 -13.40
C GLU A 108 29.71 6.53 -13.90
N ALA A 109 29.15 5.37 -13.55
CA ALA A 109 29.62 4.08 -14.09
C ALA A 109 29.38 4.01 -15.60
N ILE A 110 28.19 4.41 -16.07
CA ILE A 110 27.83 4.46 -17.50
C ILE A 110 28.77 5.39 -18.24
N GLU A 111 29.02 6.58 -17.74
CA GLU A 111 29.96 7.55 -18.35
C GLU A 111 31.38 6.98 -18.41
N THR A 112 31.84 6.34 -17.33
CA THR A 112 33.17 5.72 -17.28
C THR A 112 33.32 4.64 -18.36
N PHE A 113 32.37 3.73 -18.48
CA PHE A 113 32.43 2.65 -19.50
C PHE A 113 32.27 3.19 -20.93
N LYS A 114 31.42 4.21 -21.15
CA LYS A 114 31.32 4.91 -22.45
C LYS A 114 32.62 5.61 -22.82
N TRP A 115 33.29 6.23 -21.85
CA TRP A 115 34.60 6.88 -22.05
C TRP A 115 35.65 5.87 -22.51
N ILE A 116 35.72 4.69 -21.87
CA ILE A 116 36.63 3.61 -22.25
C ILE A 116 36.34 3.12 -23.68
N ASN A 117 35.08 2.95 -24.02
CA ASN A 117 34.70 2.54 -25.38
C ASN A 117 35.13 3.56 -26.45
N LYS A 118 35.09 4.85 -26.10
CA LYS A 118 35.42 5.92 -27.05
C LYS A 118 36.91 6.23 -27.15
N PHE A 119 37.65 6.18 -26.06
CA PHE A 119 39.02 6.66 -25.94
C PHE A 119 40.03 5.60 -25.55
N GLY A 120 39.60 4.41 -25.15
CA GLY A 120 40.50 3.30 -24.82
C GLY A 120 41.32 2.86 -26.03
N GLU A 121 42.58 2.52 -25.82
CA GLU A 121 43.47 2.09 -26.89
C GLU A 121 43.36 0.59 -27.21
N ASN A 122 42.99 -0.23 -26.20
CA ASN A 122 42.87 -1.66 -26.34
C ASN A 122 41.46 -2.10 -26.69
N LYS A 123 41.27 -2.62 -27.93
CA LYS A 123 39.97 -3.08 -28.41
C LYS A 123 39.33 -4.14 -27.49
N ASN A 124 40.12 -5.03 -26.89
CA ASN A 124 39.58 -6.01 -25.95
C ASN A 124 39.04 -5.36 -24.68
N ILE A 125 39.64 -4.25 -24.20
CA ILE A 125 39.16 -3.52 -23.03
C ILE A 125 37.94 -2.68 -23.39
N GLN A 126 37.86 -2.12 -24.62
CA GLN A 126 36.64 -1.48 -25.13
C GLN A 126 35.45 -2.47 -25.11
N HIS A 127 35.64 -3.70 -25.63
CA HIS A 127 34.60 -4.73 -25.59
C HIS A 127 34.24 -5.15 -24.16
N LEU A 128 35.22 -5.23 -23.25
CA LEU A 128 34.97 -5.49 -21.84
C LEU A 128 34.11 -4.37 -21.21
N ALA A 129 34.46 -3.12 -21.49
CA ALA A 129 33.69 -1.96 -21.02
C ALA A 129 32.23 -1.99 -21.51
N LEU A 130 32.03 -2.28 -22.80
CA LEU A 130 30.68 -2.44 -23.36
C LEU A 130 29.91 -3.61 -22.70
N SER A 131 30.60 -4.72 -22.43
CA SER A 131 29.98 -5.87 -21.75
C SER A 131 29.58 -5.48 -20.31
N GLN A 132 30.41 -4.72 -19.58
CA GLN A 132 30.04 -4.20 -18.25
C GLN A 132 28.92 -3.17 -18.31
N LEU A 133 28.85 -2.39 -19.38
CA LEU A 133 27.79 -1.42 -19.61
C LEU A 133 26.42 -2.08 -19.75
N ILE A 134 26.32 -3.29 -20.35
CA ILE A 134 25.07 -4.07 -20.38
C ILE A 134 24.57 -4.29 -18.95
N ARG A 135 25.42 -4.78 -18.04
CA ARG A 135 25.06 -5.01 -16.64
C ARG A 135 24.69 -3.71 -15.93
N THR A 136 25.44 -2.66 -16.15
CA THR A 136 25.18 -1.35 -15.53
C THR A 136 23.81 -0.81 -15.94
N PHE A 137 23.45 -0.90 -17.22
CA PHE A 137 22.13 -0.52 -17.69
C PHE A 137 21.02 -1.40 -17.09
N CYS A 138 21.27 -2.70 -16.89
CA CYS A 138 20.31 -3.59 -16.24
C CYS A 138 20.05 -3.20 -14.78
N GLU A 139 21.09 -2.80 -14.02
CA GLU A 139 20.94 -2.31 -12.64
C GLU A 139 20.29 -0.93 -12.57
N ALA A 140 20.50 -0.09 -13.60
CA ALA A 140 19.84 1.20 -13.75
C ALA A 140 18.39 1.12 -14.31
N TYR A 141 17.89 -0.08 -14.60
CA TYR A 141 16.57 -0.33 -15.26
C TYR A 141 16.45 0.26 -16.67
N GLU A 142 17.57 0.54 -17.34
CA GLU A 142 17.65 1.09 -18.70
C GLU A 142 17.77 -0.03 -19.76
N TYR A 143 16.79 -0.93 -19.83
CA TYR A 143 16.84 -2.14 -20.65
C TYR A 143 16.98 -1.88 -22.15
N GLN A 144 16.43 -0.79 -22.66
CA GLN A 144 16.57 -0.41 -24.08
C GLN A 144 18.01 -0.07 -24.45
N ASN A 145 18.71 0.64 -23.56
CA ASN A 145 20.13 0.96 -23.74
C ASN A 145 21.00 -0.30 -23.64
N ALA A 146 20.68 -1.21 -22.73
CA ALA A 146 21.35 -2.51 -22.64
C ALA A 146 21.20 -3.32 -23.95
N GLN A 147 19.99 -3.34 -24.52
CA GLN A 147 19.71 -4.02 -25.80
C GLN A 147 20.50 -3.42 -26.96
N ALA A 148 20.62 -2.10 -27.01
CA ALA A 148 21.41 -1.44 -28.06
C ALA A 148 22.89 -1.83 -28.00
N VAL A 149 23.48 -1.95 -26.80
CA VAL A 149 24.85 -2.42 -26.58
C VAL A 149 25.01 -3.89 -26.97
N ILE A 150 24.02 -4.75 -26.63
CA ILE A 150 23.99 -6.15 -27.02
C ILE A 150 24.03 -6.27 -28.56
N ALA A 151 23.14 -5.53 -29.26
CA ALA A 151 23.07 -5.56 -30.72
C ALA A 151 24.37 -5.08 -31.40
N TYR A 152 25.06 -4.11 -30.78
CA TYR A 152 26.39 -3.68 -31.25
C TYR A 152 27.43 -4.80 -31.11
N LEU A 153 27.54 -5.42 -29.93
CA LEU A 153 28.52 -6.45 -29.64
C LEU A 153 28.29 -7.77 -30.42
N GLU A 154 27.07 -8.03 -30.88
CA GLU A 154 26.76 -9.18 -31.75
C GLU A 154 27.52 -9.15 -33.07
N ASN A 155 27.85 -7.96 -33.57
CA ASN A 155 28.56 -7.77 -34.81
C ASN A 155 30.10 -7.65 -34.64
N GLU A 156 30.59 -7.69 -33.39
CA GLU A 156 32.02 -7.55 -33.07
C GLU A 156 32.67 -8.90 -32.82
N LYS A 157 33.94 -8.99 -33.17
CA LYS A 157 34.74 -10.21 -32.89
C LYS A 157 35.35 -10.08 -31.49
N LEU A 158 34.81 -10.78 -30.53
CA LEU A 158 35.23 -10.77 -29.13
C LEU A 158 36.32 -11.83 -28.88
N SER A 159 37.21 -11.58 -27.91
CA SER A 159 38.12 -12.60 -27.38
C SER A 159 37.35 -13.61 -26.49
N ASP A 160 37.93 -14.78 -26.24
CA ASP A 160 37.30 -15.84 -25.44
C ASP A 160 36.91 -15.33 -24.02
N ASP A 161 37.76 -14.52 -23.40
CA ASP A 161 37.49 -13.94 -22.09
C ASP A 161 36.33 -12.96 -22.14
N ASN A 162 36.25 -12.12 -23.16
CA ASN A 162 35.16 -11.19 -23.38
C ASN A 162 33.85 -11.91 -23.80
N MET A 163 33.94 -12.99 -24.55
CA MET A 163 32.79 -13.86 -24.89
C MET A 163 32.12 -14.38 -23.61
N LEU A 164 32.91 -14.84 -22.63
CA LEU A 164 32.35 -15.27 -21.35
C LEU A 164 31.58 -14.15 -20.65
N ILE A 165 32.20 -12.97 -20.49
CA ILE A 165 31.60 -11.86 -19.79
C ILE A 165 30.38 -11.34 -20.53
N TYR A 166 30.45 -11.24 -21.85
CA TYR A 166 29.34 -10.85 -22.71
C TYR A 166 28.12 -11.77 -22.55
N TYR A 167 28.32 -13.11 -22.68
CA TYR A 167 27.21 -14.05 -22.54
C TYR A 167 26.62 -14.08 -21.12
N LEU A 168 27.44 -13.88 -20.08
CA LEU A 168 26.92 -13.77 -18.71
C LEU A 168 26.08 -12.49 -18.50
N ASN A 169 26.55 -11.34 -19.00
CA ASN A 169 25.81 -10.10 -18.92
C ASN A 169 24.53 -10.11 -19.78
N ARG A 170 24.60 -10.72 -20.96
CA ARG A 170 23.44 -10.93 -21.83
C ARG A 170 22.42 -11.88 -21.21
N ALA A 171 22.86 -12.96 -20.60
CA ALA A 171 21.98 -13.87 -19.84
C ALA A 171 21.31 -13.15 -18.66
N TYR A 172 22.07 -12.30 -17.96
CA TYR A 172 21.54 -11.49 -16.89
C TYR A 172 20.50 -10.48 -17.38
N TYR A 173 20.74 -9.82 -18.52
CA TYR A 173 19.76 -8.96 -19.16
C TYR A 173 18.44 -9.71 -19.43
N TYR A 174 18.52 -10.91 -20.05
CA TYR A 174 17.34 -11.71 -20.33
C TYR A 174 16.63 -12.22 -19.06
N GLN A 175 17.38 -12.50 -17.97
CA GLN A 175 16.75 -12.78 -16.67
C GLN A 175 15.98 -11.60 -16.13
N LYS A 176 16.48 -10.37 -16.30
CA LYS A 176 15.81 -9.13 -15.81
C LYS A 176 14.52 -8.82 -16.58
N ILE A 177 14.45 -9.15 -17.85
CA ILE A 177 13.24 -8.97 -18.68
C ILE A 177 12.36 -10.23 -18.76
N GLU A 178 12.67 -11.24 -17.96
CA GLU A 178 11.93 -12.52 -17.86
C GLU A 178 11.86 -13.36 -19.17
N GLU A 179 12.81 -13.16 -20.10
CA GLU A 179 12.92 -13.92 -21.34
C GLU A 179 13.78 -15.20 -21.13
N ASN A 180 13.16 -16.21 -20.51
CA ASN A 180 13.86 -17.41 -20.05
C ASN A 180 14.52 -18.23 -21.19
N THR A 181 13.92 -18.26 -22.37
CA THR A 181 14.49 -18.98 -23.53
C THR A 181 15.81 -18.37 -23.95
N ALA A 182 15.85 -17.05 -24.15
CA ALA A 182 17.06 -16.34 -24.50
C ALA A 182 18.12 -16.40 -23.38
N ALA A 183 17.69 -16.36 -22.12
CA ALA A 183 18.58 -16.53 -20.97
C ALA A 183 19.25 -17.91 -20.99
N ALA A 184 18.50 -18.99 -21.26
CA ALA A 184 19.01 -20.35 -21.34
C ALA A 184 20.06 -20.51 -22.46
N GLU A 185 19.78 -20.01 -23.66
CA GLU A 185 20.71 -20.03 -24.80
C GLU A 185 22.04 -19.33 -24.47
N ASN A 186 21.94 -18.14 -23.84
CA ASN A 186 23.14 -17.39 -23.48
C ASN A 186 23.94 -18.03 -22.36
N LEU A 187 23.27 -18.65 -21.38
CA LEU A 187 23.94 -19.46 -20.34
C LEU A 187 24.65 -20.69 -20.96
N GLU A 188 24.02 -21.35 -21.93
CA GLU A 188 24.63 -22.45 -22.66
C GLU A 188 25.91 -22.02 -23.38
N MET A 189 25.89 -20.84 -24.03
CA MET A 189 27.08 -20.29 -24.65
C MET A 189 28.14 -19.91 -23.60
N ALA A 190 27.79 -19.28 -22.50
CA ALA A 190 28.72 -18.92 -21.43
C ALA A 190 29.44 -20.15 -20.85
N VAL A 191 28.72 -21.26 -20.65
CA VAL A 191 29.30 -22.52 -20.11
C VAL A 191 30.45 -23.07 -20.98
N LYS A 192 30.47 -22.83 -22.29
CA LYS A 192 31.56 -23.26 -23.20
C LYS A 192 32.88 -22.60 -22.83
N TYR A 193 32.84 -21.35 -22.30
CA TYR A 193 34.03 -20.57 -21.93
C TYR A 193 34.45 -20.73 -20.47
N LEU A 194 33.66 -21.38 -19.60
CA LEU A 194 33.90 -21.54 -18.17
C LEU A 194 34.89 -22.65 -17.76
N LYS A 195 35.85 -23.06 -18.61
CA LYS A 195 36.68 -24.25 -18.39
C LYS A 195 37.42 -24.34 -17.04
N ARG A 196 37.90 -23.21 -16.48
CA ARG A 196 38.64 -23.12 -15.20
C ARG A 196 38.08 -22.08 -14.24
N ASN A 197 36.87 -21.59 -14.44
CA ASN A 197 36.24 -20.56 -13.62
C ASN A 197 35.74 -21.16 -12.29
N PRO A 198 35.98 -20.54 -11.14
CA PRO A 198 35.46 -21.00 -9.83
C PRO A 198 33.94 -21.04 -9.77
N ASP A 199 33.24 -20.18 -10.50
CA ASP A 199 31.78 -20.07 -10.54
C ASP A 199 31.14 -21.09 -11.51
N ARG A 200 31.92 -21.93 -12.18
CA ARG A 200 31.43 -22.85 -13.19
C ARG A 200 30.25 -23.69 -12.73
N ALA A 201 30.34 -24.27 -11.55
CA ALA A 201 29.26 -25.12 -11.01
C ALA A 201 27.98 -24.33 -10.76
N ARG A 202 28.11 -23.09 -10.30
CA ARG A 202 26.95 -22.20 -10.05
C ARG A 202 26.27 -21.80 -11.36
N ILE A 203 27.03 -21.41 -12.37
CA ILE A 203 26.45 -21.04 -13.67
C ILE A 203 25.83 -22.27 -14.37
N GLU A 204 26.47 -23.45 -14.27
CA GLU A 204 25.86 -24.69 -14.75
C GLU A 204 24.55 -25.01 -14.01
N PHE A 205 24.47 -24.73 -12.70
CA PHE A 205 23.24 -24.91 -11.94
C PHE A 205 22.13 -23.93 -12.38
N ILE A 206 22.48 -22.65 -12.59
CA ILE A 206 21.54 -21.62 -13.10
C ILE A 206 21.05 -22.00 -14.49
N ALA A 207 21.94 -22.46 -15.39
CA ALA A 207 21.55 -22.98 -16.69
C ALA A 207 20.54 -24.14 -16.56
N GLY A 208 20.80 -25.07 -15.62
CA GLY A 208 19.83 -26.12 -15.30
C GLY A 208 18.46 -25.59 -14.86
N GLN A 209 18.43 -24.59 -13.99
CA GLN A 209 17.16 -23.98 -13.53
C GLN A 209 16.44 -23.27 -14.69
N THR A 210 17.17 -22.50 -15.50
CA THR A 210 16.57 -21.76 -16.63
C THR A 210 16.01 -22.71 -17.69
N HIS A 211 16.71 -23.84 -18.00
CA HIS A 211 16.17 -24.87 -18.88
C HIS A 211 14.94 -25.56 -18.28
N GLN A 212 14.86 -25.71 -16.96
CA GLN A 212 13.69 -26.27 -16.29
C GLN A 212 12.49 -25.33 -16.38
N GLU A 213 12.68 -24.02 -16.29
CA GLU A 213 11.60 -23.02 -16.46
C GLU A 213 10.99 -23.02 -17.87
N ILE A 214 11.77 -23.35 -18.89
CA ILE A 214 11.28 -23.52 -20.28
C ILE A 214 10.90 -24.97 -20.62
N GLU A 215 10.73 -25.82 -19.59
CA GLU A 215 10.33 -27.23 -19.68
C GLU A 215 11.30 -28.12 -20.45
N ASP A 216 12.52 -27.66 -20.80
CA ASP A 216 13.58 -28.49 -21.34
C ASP A 216 14.26 -29.33 -20.25
N ASN A 217 13.56 -30.34 -19.77
CA ASN A 217 13.98 -31.19 -18.67
C ASN A 217 15.24 -31.99 -19.01
N LEU A 218 15.50 -32.29 -20.30
CA LEU A 218 16.65 -33.03 -20.74
C LEU A 218 17.96 -32.23 -20.60
N SER A 219 17.96 -30.98 -21.05
CA SER A 219 19.08 -30.06 -20.86
C SER A 219 19.25 -29.69 -19.39
N ALA A 220 18.14 -29.42 -18.66
CA ALA A 220 18.17 -29.18 -17.23
C ALA A 220 18.89 -30.30 -16.47
N PHE A 221 18.52 -31.57 -16.73
CA PHE A 221 19.18 -32.73 -16.14
C PHE A 221 20.68 -32.77 -16.43
N ARG A 222 21.08 -32.48 -17.68
CA ARG A 222 22.50 -32.45 -18.08
C ARG A 222 23.28 -31.37 -17.34
N TYR A 223 22.70 -30.17 -17.18
CA TYR A 223 23.35 -29.07 -16.49
C TYR A 223 23.43 -29.30 -14.99
N TYR A 224 22.39 -29.80 -14.34
CA TYR A 224 22.44 -30.17 -12.92
C TYR A 224 23.47 -31.25 -12.64
N ARG A 225 23.61 -32.24 -13.55
CA ARG A 225 24.64 -33.27 -13.43
C ARG A 225 26.06 -32.68 -13.55
N LYS A 226 26.29 -31.71 -14.46
CA LYS A 226 27.56 -31.01 -14.58
C LYS A 226 27.83 -30.18 -13.32
N ALA A 227 26.86 -29.41 -12.84
CA ALA A 227 26.95 -28.60 -11.63
C ALA A 227 27.31 -29.45 -10.40
N MET A 228 26.64 -30.60 -10.22
CA MET A 228 26.96 -31.55 -9.16
C MET A 228 28.40 -32.03 -9.23
N LYS A 229 28.90 -32.32 -10.44
CA LYS A 229 30.26 -32.83 -10.66
C LYS A 229 31.34 -31.77 -10.38
N HIS A 230 31.06 -30.52 -10.74
CA HIS A 230 32.05 -29.42 -10.65
C HIS A 230 31.96 -28.63 -9.33
N SER A 231 30.89 -28.85 -8.55
CA SER A 231 30.71 -28.17 -7.31
C SER A 231 31.72 -28.56 -6.25
N LYS A 232 32.26 -27.52 -5.58
CA LYS A 232 33.07 -27.65 -4.36
C LYS A 232 32.25 -27.49 -3.10
N SER A 233 31.06 -26.86 -3.20
CA SER A 233 30.13 -26.63 -2.11
C SER A 233 29.22 -27.84 -1.93
N TYR A 234 29.03 -28.28 -0.68
CA TYR A 234 28.08 -29.35 -0.35
C TYR A 234 26.66 -28.92 -0.72
N GLU A 235 26.30 -27.71 -0.39
CA GLU A 235 24.96 -27.14 -0.61
C GLU A 235 24.60 -27.15 -2.10
N LEU A 236 25.45 -26.57 -2.96
CA LEU A 236 25.20 -26.54 -4.39
C LEU A 236 25.16 -27.97 -5.00
N SER A 237 26.02 -28.87 -4.53
CA SER A 237 25.98 -30.28 -4.95
C SER A 237 24.71 -31.00 -4.52
N PHE A 238 24.22 -30.70 -3.31
CA PHE A 238 22.96 -31.19 -2.78
C PHE A 238 21.77 -30.72 -3.63
N PHE A 239 21.66 -29.41 -3.87
CA PHE A 239 20.57 -28.87 -4.68
C PHE A 239 20.63 -29.36 -6.11
N SER A 240 21.82 -29.42 -6.71
CA SER A 240 21.99 -30.00 -8.07
C SER A 240 21.45 -31.43 -8.15
N LYS A 241 21.71 -32.24 -7.15
CA LYS A 241 21.21 -33.61 -7.06
C LYS A 241 19.70 -33.66 -6.82
N LEU A 242 19.20 -32.79 -6.02
CA LEU A 242 17.77 -32.69 -5.70
C LEU A 242 16.96 -32.30 -6.94
N TYR A 243 17.36 -31.25 -7.63
CA TYR A 243 16.73 -30.81 -8.88
C TYR A 243 16.88 -31.83 -10.04
N MET A 244 18.02 -32.48 -10.12
CA MET A 244 18.21 -33.56 -11.10
C MET A 244 17.19 -34.71 -10.94
N VAL A 245 16.78 -35.00 -9.72
CA VAL A 245 15.71 -35.98 -9.44
C VAL A 245 14.33 -35.42 -9.86
N GLU A 246 14.09 -34.14 -9.65
CA GLU A 246 12.81 -33.51 -9.99
C GLU A 246 12.52 -33.44 -11.49
N VAL A 247 13.56 -33.17 -12.33
CA VAL A 247 13.43 -33.08 -13.80
C VAL A 247 13.49 -34.43 -14.51
N THR A 248 13.50 -35.54 -13.78
CA THR A 248 13.43 -36.85 -14.38
C THR A 248 12.08 -37.06 -15.06
N PRO A 249 12.01 -37.57 -16.34
CA PRO A 249 10.76 -37.72 -17.06
C PRO A 249 9.71 -38.55 -16.30
N LEU A 250 8.42 -38.16 -16.45
CA LEU A 250 7.27 -38.80 -15.78
C LEU A 250 6.63 -39.94 -16.55
N ASP A 251 6.99 -40.11 -17.83
CA ASP A 251 6.25 -40.90 -18.79
C ASP A 251 6.47 -42.44 -18.67
N ASP A 252 7.36 -42.88 -17.78
CA ASP A 252 7.67 -44.31 -17.59
C ASP A 252 7.58 -44.69 -16.11
N PHE A 253 6.75 -45.66 -15.78
CA PHE A 253 6.57 -46.20 -14.42
C PHE A 253 7.90 -46.64 -13.77
N SER A 254 8.87 -47.12 -14.59
CA SER A 254 10.21 -47.49 -14.11
C SER A 254 10.98 -46.25 -13.58
N TYR A 255 10.84 -45.15 -14.24
CA TYR A 255 11.46 -43.88 -13.82
C TYR A 255 10.81 -43.29 -12.55
N GLU A 256 9.49 -43.40 -12.41
CA GLU A 256 8.79 -43.00 -11.20
C GLU A 256 9.32 -43.76 -9.98
N LYS A 257 9.36 -45.06 -10.04
CA LYS A 257 9.88 -45.92 -8.95
C LYS A 257 11.33 -45.57 -8.60
N LYS A 258 12.14 -45.24 -9.63
CA LYS A 258 13.54 -44.82 -9.46
C LYS A 258 13.63 -43.43 -8.80
N THR A 259 12.81 -42.50 -9.22
CA THR A 259 12.72 -41.12 -8.67
C THR A 259 12.35 -41.15 -7.19
N LEU A 260 11.28 -41.84 -6.83
CA LEU A 260 10.87 -42.00 -5.42
C LEU A 260 11.94 -42.72 -4.59
N LYS A 261 12.64 -43.73 -5.16
CA LYS A 261 13.76 -44.37 -4.48
C LYS A 261 14.92 -43.40 -4.24
N ASN A 262 15.18 -42.50 -5.17
CA ASN A 262 16.24 -41.49 -5.04
C ASN A 262 15.88 -40.47 -3.95
N PHE A 263 14.64 -39.96 -3.89
CA PHE A 263 14.19 -39.10 -2.78
C PHE A 263 14.32 -39.80 -1.43
N LYS A 264 13.87 -41.08 -1.33
CA LYS A 264 14.03 -41.87 -0.10
C LYS A 264 15.49 -42.06 0.31
N LYS A 265 16.42 -42.17 -0.69
CA LYS A 265 17.86 -42.25 -0.42
C LYS A 265 18.39 -40.91 0.14
N LEU A 266 17.95 -39.79 -0.42
CA LEU A 266 18.29 -38.46 0.08
C LEU A 266 17.81 -38.24 1.52
N LEU A 267 16.60 -38.68 1.84
CA LEU A 267 16.03 -38.56 3.20
C LEU A 267 16.78 -39.44 4.24
N LYS A 268 17.34 -40.57 3.81
CA LYS A 268 18.09 -41.48 4.69
C LYS A 268 19.53 -41.05 4.94
N ASP A 269 20.08 -40.18 4.07
CA ASP A 269 21.44 -39.67 4.25
C ASP A 269 21.50 -38.68 5.42
N ARG A 270 22.31 -39.02 6.43
CA ARG A 270 22.50 -38.21 7.63
C ARG A 270 23.03 -36.80 7.34
N LYS A 271 23.75 -36.61 6.25
CA LYS A 271 24.29 -35.32 5.80
C LYS A 271 23.17 -34.35 5.40
N ASN A 272 21.98 -34.86 5.08
CA ASN A 272 20.83 -34.10 4.67
C ASN A 272 19.84 -33.85 5.84
N ALA A 273 20.24 -34.07 7.10
CA ALA A 273 19.36 -33.94 8.24
C ALA A 273 18.70 -32.55 8.30
N ASP A 274 19.47 -31.50 8.04
CA ASP A 274 19.03 -30.10 8.06
C ASP A 274 18.33 -29.66 6.75
N HIS A 275 18.25 -30.54 5.75
CA HIS A 275 17.64 -30.26 4.45
C HIS A 275 16.42 -31.15 4.14
N LYS A 276 15.90 -31.86 5.14
CA LYS A 276 14.73 -32.72 4.97
C LYS A 276 13.49 -31.97 4.50
N ASP A 277 13.30 -30.76 5.02
CA ASP A 277 12.25 -29.85 4.61
C ASP A 277 12.26 -29.59 3.08
N LYS A 278 13.43 -29.34 2.52
CA LYS A 278 13.65 -29.09 1.10
C LYS A 278 13.42 -30.35 0.25
N ILE A 279 13.81 -31.50 0.75
CA ILE A 279 13.58 -32.79 0.06
C ILE A 279 12.07 -33.09 0.02
N TYR A 280 11.36 -32.94 1.15
CA TYR A 280 9.91 -33.15 1.18
C TYR A 280 9.18 -32.13 0.30
N PHE A 281 9.64 -30.88 0.27
CA PHE A 281 9.07 -29.87 -0.61
C PHE A 281 9.17 -30.27 -2.09
N ARG A 282 10.34 -30.71 -2.54
CA ARG A 282 10.53 -31.17 -3.94
C ARG A 282 9.81 -32.49 -4.23
N MET A 283 9.67 -33.37 -3.25
CA MET A 283 8.79 -34.54 -3.40
C MET A 283 7.33 -34.10 -3.60
N ALA A 284 6.88 -33.09 -2.87
CA ALA A 284 5.54 -32.55 -3.01
C ALA A 284 5.33 -31.92 -4.40
N GLU A 285 6.29 -31.13 -4.91
CA GLU A 285 6.26 -30.56 -6.28
C GLU A 285 6.18 -31.67 -7.34
N TYR A 286 6.93 -32.75 -7.16
CA TYR A 286 6.90 -33.89 -8.06
C TYR A 286 5.54 -34.60 -8.06
N GLU A 287 4.96 -34.87 -6.87
CA GLU A 287 3.64 -35.49 -6.75
C GLU A 287 2.52 -34.55 -7.26
N PHE A 288 2.67 -33.24 -7.05
CA PHE A 288 1.73 -32.24 -7.56
C PHE A 288 1.71 -32.22 -9.10
N LYS A 289 2.87 -32.23 -9.76
CA LYS A 289 2.99 -32.33 -11.23
C LYS A 289 2.37 -33.60 -11.78
N LYS A 290 2.34 -34.68 -11.00
CA LYS A 290 1.66 -35.93 -11.36
C LYS A 290 0.13 -35.88 -11.17
N GLY A 291 -0.40 -34.87 -10.56
CA GLY A 291 -1.80 -34.78 -10.16
C GLY A 291 -2.15 -35.57 -8.88
N ALA A 292 -1.14 -36.11 -8.16
CA ALA A 292 -1.33 -36.83 -6.91
C ALA A 292 -1.46 -35.85 -5.73
N LEU A 293 -2.57 -35.10 -5.69
CA LEU A 293 -2.79 -33.98 -4.75
C LEU A 293 -2.64 -34.37 -3.29
N ASP A 294 -3.20 -35.52 -2.88
CA ASP A 294 -3.14 -35.97 -1.48
C ASP A 294 -1.70 -36.22 -1.01
N LEU A 295 -0.89 -36.83 -1.88
CA LEU A 295 0.52 -37.09 -1.61
C LEU A 295 1.33 -35.77 -1.61
N ALA A 296 1.00 -34.85 -2.49
CA ALA A 296 1.61 -33.53 -2.53
C ALA A 296 1.32 -32.78 -1.21
N ILE A 297 0.05 -32.73 -0.78
CA ILE A 297 -0.38 -32.12 0.49
C ILE A 297 0.38 -32.76 1.67
N LEU A 298 0.46 -34.10 1.71
CA LEU A 298 1.18 -34.80 2.77
C LEU A 298 2.64 -34.39 2.81
N ASN A 299 3.31 -34.38 1.66
CA ASN A 299 4.74 -34.03 1.58
C ASN A 299 5.00 -32.55 1.90
N TYR A 300 4.13 -31.60 1.50
CA TYR A 300 4.23 -30.20 1.95
C TYR A 300 4.10 -30.08 3.46
N LYS A 301 3.15 -30.80 4.09
CA LYS A 301 3.01 -30.83 5.56
C LYS A 301 4.26 -31.43 6.21
N MET A 302 4.85 -32.45 5.62
CA MET A 302 6.13 -33.01 6.09
C MET A 302 7.29 -32.03 5.93
N SER A 303 7.32 -31.22 4.87
CA SER A 303 8.28 -30.13 4.68
C SER A 303 8.17 -29.12 5.83
N ILE A 304 6.96 -28.67 6.15
CA ILE A 304 6.71 -27.73 7.24
C ILE A 304 7.15 -28.31 8.61
N ALA A 305 6.82 -29.59 8.87
CA ALA A 305 7.14 -30.25 10.13
C ALA A 305 8.64 -30.49 10.34
N ASN A 306 9.40 -30.67 9.27
CA ASN A 306 10.85 -30.88 9.32
C ASN A 306 11.67 -29.59 9.14
N ASN A 307 11.04 -28.45 8.96
CA ASN A 307 11.72 -27.17 8.85
C ASN A 307 12.10 -26.63 10.22
N THR A 308 13.39 -26.45 10.47
CA THR A 308 13.93 -25.97 11.75
C THR A 308 14.64 -24.62 11.65
N ILE A 309 15.13 -24.24 10.46
CA ILE A 309 16.10 -23.15 10.34
C ILE A 309 15.67 -22.12 9.29
N ASP A 310 14.91 -22.51 8.26
CA ASP A 310 14.64 -21.70 7.08
C ASP A 310 13.17 -21.25 6.99
N PRO A 311 12.81 -20.07 7.56
CA PRO A 311 11.43 -19.58 7.54
C PRO A 311 10.92 -19.33 6.11
N ARG A 312 11.79 -18.97 5.17
CA ARG A 312 11.43 -18.76 3.76
C ARG A 312 10.97 -20.07 3.09
N GLN A 313 11.72 -21.17 3.30
CA GLN A 313 11.32 -22.49 2.82
C GLN A 313 9.95 -22.91 3.40
N LYS A 314 9.72 -22.63 4.68
CA LYS A 314 8.43 -22.91 5.34
C LYS A 314 7.30 -22.08 4.74
N ALA A 315 7.56 -20.81 4.42
CA ALA A 315 6.60 -19.95 3.75
C ALA A 315 6.19 -20.50 2.37
N TYR A 316 7.15 -20.98 1.58
CA TYR A 316 6.83 -21.61 0.29
C TYR A 316 5.96 -22.86 0.43
N ALA A 317 6.21 -23.70 1.43
CA ALA A 317 5.39 -24.88 1.67
C ALA A 317 3.95 -24.49 2.10
N TYR A 318 3.81 -23.46 2.94
CA TYR A 318 2.48 -22.91 3.26
C TYR A 318 1.78 -22.30 2.03
N LEU A 319 2.52 -21.55 1.21
CA LEU A 319 1.98 -20.95 -0.01
C LEU A 319 1.43 -22.01 -0.97
N LYS A 320 2.19 -23.08 -1.18
CA LYS A 320 1.75 -24.17 -2.07
C LYS A 320 0.50 -24.88 -1.53
N LEU A 321 0.44 -25.14 -0.22
CA LEU A 321 -0.77 -25.67 0.40
C LEU A 321 -1.94 -24.70 0.25
N ALA A 322 -1.73 -23.39 0.46
CA ALA A 322 -2.76 -22.39 0.29
C ALA A 322 -3.31 -22.37 -1.14
N GLN A 323 -2.42 -22.45 -2.15
CA GLN A 323 -2.79 -22.52 -3.57
C GLN A 323 -3.60 -23.79 -3.88
N ILE A 324 -3.15 -24.96 -3.41
CA ILE A 324 -3.88 -26.22 -3.62
C ILE A 324 -5.27 -26.17 -3.02
N TYR A 325 -5.43 -25.69 -1.79
CA TYR A 325 -6.75 -25.59 -1.17
C TYR A 325 -7.63 -24.51 -1.82
N TYR A 326 -7.03 -23.47 -2.38
CA TYR A 326 -7.75 -22.42 -3.10
C TYR A 326 -8.17 -22.87 -4.49
N ASP A 327 -7.23 -23.35 -5.31
CA ASP A 327 -7.42 -23.57 -6.74
C ASP A 327 -7.97 -24.99 -7.05
N ASN A 328 -7.59 -26.02 -6.28
CA ASN A 328 -7.94 -27.42 -6.58
C ASN A 328 -9.05 -27.97 -5.68
N ASN A 329 -8.95 -27.76 -4.38
CA ASN A 329 -9.89 -28.35 -3.42
C ASN A 329 -11.05 -27.41 -3.08
N MET A 330 -10.98 -26.14 -3.46
CA MET A 330 -11.99 -25.09 -3.16
C MET A 330 -12.37 -25.01 -1.67
N ASP A 331 -11.44 -25.38 -0.79
CA ASP A 331 -11.59 -25.21 0.65
C ASP A 331 -11.01 -23.88 1.08
N PHE A 332 -11.79 -22.82 0.89
CA PHE A 332 -11.38 -21.45 1.15
C PHE A 332 -11.08 -21.17 2.63
N ARG A 333 -11.63 -21.95 3.58
CA ARG A 333 -11.29 -21.81 5.00
C ARG A 333 -9.88 -22.30 5.29
N LEU A 334 -9.51 -23.47 4.78
CA LEU A 334 -8.16 -24.00 4.91
C LEU A 334 -7.16 -23.17 4.09
N ALA A 335 -7.54 -22.75 2.90
CA ALA A 335 -6.73 -21.83 2.09
C ALA A 335 -6.37 -20.57 2.88
N LYS A 336 -7.36 -19.94 3.56
CA LYS A 336 -7.10 -18.77 4.43
C LYS A 336 -6.07 -19.07 5.50
N VAL A 337 -6.20 -20.16 6.23
CA VAL A 337 -5.27 -20.52 7.32
C VAL A 337 -3.82 -20.64 6.80
N TYR A 338 -3.66 -21.24 5.61
CA TYR A 338 -2.35 -21.37 5.00
C TYR A 338 -1.83 -20.06 4.40
N TYR A 339 -2.69 -19.20 3.80
CA TYR A 339 -2.27 -17.84 3.39
C TYR A 339 -1.88 -16.97 4.59
N ASP A 340 -2.60 -17.04 5.70
CA ASP A 340 -2.23 -16.34 6.93
C ASP A 340 -0.84 -16.77 7.42
N SER A 341 -0.59 -18.08 7.44
CA SER A 341 0.71 -18.65 7.82
C SER A 341 1.81 -18.24 6.83
N THR A 342 1.51 -18.19 5.53
CA THR A 342 2.43 -17.73 4.49
C THR A 342 2.84 -16.28 4.74
N MET A 343 1.88 -15.38 4.96
CA MET A 343 2.13 -13.94 5.10
C MET A 343 2.90 -13.58 6.37
N THR A 344 2.95 -14.47 7.37
CA THR A 344 3.79 -14.26 8.57
C THR A 344 5.26 -14.52 8.32
N LEU A 345 5.60 -15.30 7.30
CA LEU A 345 6.96 -15.78 7.04
C LEU A 345 7.53 -15.36 5.68
N LEU A 346 6.67 -15.05 4.72
CA LEU A 346 7.09 -14.69 3.36
C LEU A 346 7.66 -13.27 3.34
N PRO A 347 8.91 -13.07 2.86
CA PRO A 347 9.49 -11.75 2.71
C PRO A 347 8.72 -10.88 1.71
N LYS A 348 8.72 -9.56 1.93
CA LYS A 348 7.96 -8.60 1.10
C LYS A 348 8.52 -8.44 -0.32
N ASP A 349 9.79 -8.74 -0.50
CA ASP A 349 10.51 -8.71 -1.78
C ASP A 349 10.23 -9.92 -2.67
N GLU A 350 9.46 -10.88 -2.18
CA GLU A 350 9.08 -12.06 -2.97
C GLU A 350 7.99 -11.74 -4.00
N LYS A 351 8.17 -12.26 -5.23
CA LYS A 351 7.25 -12.03 -6.37
C LYS A 351 5.79 -12.39 -6.05
N GLU A 352 5.58 -13.44 -5.25
CA GLU A 352 4.25 -13.92 -4.86
C GLU A 352 3.63 -13.15 -3.68
N TYR A 353 4.37 -12.21 -3.06
CA TYR A 353 3.89 -11.52 -1.86
C TYR A 353 2.61 -10.72 -2.13
N ALA A 354 2.60 -9.88 -3.16
CA ALA A 354 1.45 -9.03 -3.49
C ALA A 354 0.20 -9.86 -3.85
N ALA A 355 0.37 -10.89 -4.66
CA ALA A 355 -0.72 -11.80 -5.04
C ALA A 355 -1.26 -12.59 -3.84
N SER A 356 -0.37 -13.05 -2.95
CA SER A 356 -0.75 -13.77 -1.73
C SER A 356 -1.48 -12.86 -0.74
N LEU A 357 -1.06 -11.60 -0.62
CA LEU A 357 -1.72 -10.60 0.22
C LEU A 357 -3.15 -10.34 -0.27
N SER A 358 -3.33 -10.11 -1.57
CA SER A 358 -4.64 -9.89 -2.17
C SER A 358 -5.58 -11.09 -1.97
N ARG A 359 -5.08 -12.31 -2.18
CA ARG A 359 -5.87 -13.54 -1.92
C ARG A 359 -6.23 -13.70 -0.44
N LYS A 360 -5.29 -13.38 0.46
CA LYS A 360 -5.55 -13.37 1.90
C LYS A 360 -6.68 -12.40 2.27
N GLU A 361 -6.67 -11.18 1.71
CA GLU A 361 -7.70 -10.18 1.97
C GLU A 361 -9.08 -10.65 1.51
N ILE A 362 -9.18 -11.19 0.29
CA ILE A 362 -10.42 -11.79 -0.23
C ILE A 362 -10.93 -12.91 0.69
N LEU A 363 -10.03 -13.78 1.13
CA LEU A 363 -10.39 -14.90 2.00
C LEU A 363 -10.75 -14.45 3.42
N ASN A 364 -10.20 -13.34 3.92
CA ASN A 364 -10.60 -12.75 5.19
C ASN A 364 -12.05 -12.28 5.14
N GLU A 365 -12.42 -11.53 4.09
CA GLU A 365 -13.80 -11.11 3.88
C GLU A 365 -14.74 -12.32 3.78
N PHE A 366 -14.38 -13.28 2.94
CA PHE A 366 -15.13 -14.52 2.74
C PHE A 366 -15.41 -15.27 4.06
N VAL A 367 -14.36 -15.54 4.84
CA VAL A 367 -14.48 -16.27 6.10
C VAL A 367 -15.25 -15.46 7.14
N THR A 368 -15.11 -14.14 7.15
CA THR A 368 -15.86 -13.26 8.04
C THR A 368 -17.36 -13.40 7.79
N HIS A 369 -17.81 -13.32 6.53
CA HIS A 369 -19.22 -13.45 6.21
C HIS A 369 -19.77 -14.84 6.52
N ILE A 370 -19.04 -15.91 6.19
CA ILE A 370 -19.46 -17.28 6.54
C ILE A 370 -19.57 -17.46 8.05
N ASN A 371 -18.61 -16.94 8.82
CA ASN A 371 -18.64 -17.04 10.27
C ASN A 371 -19.81 -16.23 10.86
N THR A 372 -20.10 -15.04 10.30
CA THR A 372 -21.24 -14.22 10.70
C THR A 372 -22.56 -14.99 10.49
N ILE A 373 -22.74 -15.58 9.30
CA ILE A 373 -23.93 -16.40 9.00
C ILE A 373 -24.01 -17.58 9.98
N SER A 374 -22.94 -18.36 10.13
CA SER A 374 -22.95 -19.55 10.96
C SER A 374 -23.17 -19.22 12.45
N LYS A 375 -22.54 -18.16 12.95
CA LYS A 375 -22.69 -17.69 14.32
C LYS A 375 -24.11 -17.20 14.59
N ASN A 376 -24.63 -16.33 13.72
CA ASN A 376 -25.96 -15.74 13.91
C ASN A 376 -27.06 -16.79 13.74
N ASP A 377 -26.92 -17.73 12.78
CA ASP A 377 -27.82 -18.88 12.65
C ASP A 377 -27.83 -19.74 13.90
N SER A 378 -26.66 -20.01 14.49
CA SER A 378 -26.55 -20.76 15.74
C SER A 378 -27.26 -20.04 16.89
N LEU A 379 -27.09 -18.72 17.00
CA LEU A 379 -27.75 -17.90 18.03
C LEU A 379 -29.28 -17.90 17.85
N ILE A 380 -29.78 -17.79 16.61
CA ILE A 380 -31.19 -17.83 16.31
C ILE A 380 -31.75 -19.22 16.63
N ASN A 381 -31.05 -20.30 16.26
CA ASN A 381 -31.51 -21.66 16.58
C ASN A 381 -31.57 -21.92 18.09
N LEU A 382 -30.66 -21.29 18.86
CA LEU A 382 -30.70 -21.41 20.34
C LEU A 382 -31.95 -20.76 20.94
N THR A 383 -32.61 -19.81 20.29
CA THR A 383 -33.88 -19.24 20.77
C THR A 383 -35.05 -20.18 20.66
N LEU A 384 -34.95 -21.19 19.79
CA LEU A 384 -36.02 -22.21 19.57
C LEU A 384 -35.91 -23.38 20.57
N ILE A 385 -34.84 -23.47 21.33
CA ILE A 385 -34.59 -24.57 22.28
C ILE A 385 -35.19 -24.21 23.66
N ASN A 386 -35.79 -25.18 24.32
CA ASN A 386 -36.29 -24.98 25.68
C ASN A 386 -35.18 -24.71 26.69
N ASN A 387 -35.48 -24.01 27.80
CA ASN A 387 -34.51 -23.55 28.77
C ASN A 387 -33.71 -24.70 29.40
N ASP A 388 -34.26 -25.86 29.63
CA ASP A 388 -33.59 -27.01 30.25
C ASP A 388 -32.53 -27.59 29.29
N SER A 389 -32.87 -27.73 28.01
CA SER A 389 -31.96 -28.22 26.98
C SER A 389 -30.88 -27.18 26.66
N LEU A 390 -31.22 -25.90 26.74
CA LEU A 390 -30.28 -24.79 26.57
C LEU A 390 -29.21 -24.78 27.67
N ASP A 391 -29.64 -24.98 28.93
CA ASP A 391 -28.70 -25.06 30.05
C ASP A 391 -27.74 -26.25 29.94
N VAL A 392 -28.20 -27.40 29.42
CA VAL A 392 -27.33 -28.56 29.15
C VAL A 392 -26.30 -28.23 28.07
N LEU A 393 -26.72 -27.59 26.98
CA LEU A 393 -25.81 -27.19 25.89
C LEU A 393 -24.77 -26.16 26.34
N VAL A 394 -25.21 -25.13 27.05
CA VAL A 394 -24.32 -24.10 27.60
C VAL A 394 -23.30 -24.71 28.55
N ASN A 395 -23.69 -25.60 29.42
CA ASN A 395 -22.78 -26.33 30.32
C ASN A 395 -21.76 -27.19 29.55
N ALA A 396 -22.19 -27.88 28.49
CA ALA A 396 -21.29 -28.67 27.64
C ALA A 396 -20.25 -27.77 26.88
N VAL A 397 -20.66 -26.58 26.42
CA VAL A 397 -19.74 -25.61 25.83
C VAL A 397 -18.74 -25.10 26.86
N LEU A 398 -19.18 -24.77 28.06
CA LEU A 398 -18.31 -24.33 29.15
C LEU A 398 -17.30 -25.40 29.55
N ASP A 399 -17.71 -26.67 29.61
CA ASP A 399 -16.83 -27.82 29.91
C ASP A 399 -15.75 -27.96 28.82
N ASN A 400 -16.12 -27.82 27.55
CA ASN A 400 -15.15 -27.83 26.43
C ASN A 400 -14.18 -26.62 26.47
N GLN A 401 -14.67 -25.42 26.73
CA GLN A 401 -13.83 -24.23 26.88
C GLN A 401 -12.85 -24.36 28.07
N GLU A 402 -13.30 -24.97 29.17
CA GLU A 402 -12.44 -25.25 30.32
C GLU A 402 -11.35 -26.27 29.98
N ILE A 403 -11.67 -27.30 29.20
CA ILE A 403 -10.71 -28.29 28.69
C ILE A 403 -9.71 -27.64 27.74
N GLU A 404 -10.17 -26.80 26.82
CA GLU A 404 -9.30 -26.09 25.87
C GLU A 404 -8.39 -25.08 26.57
N THR A 405 -8.91 -24.30 27.51
CA THR A 405 -8.09 -23.38 28.32
C THR A 405 -7.05 -24.11 29.14
N LYS A 406 -7.37 -25.28 29.72
CA LYS A 406 -6.41 -26.14 30.42
C LYS A 406 -5.34 -26.67 29.44
N LYS A 407 -5.73 -27.12 28.25
CA LYS A 407 -4.79 -27.58 27.21
C LYS A 407 -3.90 -26.44 26.71
N ALA A 408 -4.46 -25.26 26.43
CA ALA A 408 -3.69 -24.08 26.01
C ALA A 408 -2.70 -23.63 27.08
N LYS A 409 -3.09 -23.59 28.36
CA LYS A 409 -2.19 -23.29 29.46
C LYS A 409 -1.10 -24.37 29.65
N ALA A 410 -1.42 -25.64 29.42
CA ALA A 410 -0.44 -26.72 29.47
C ALA A 410 0.56 -26.63 28.28
N GLN A 411 0.07 -26.28 27.13
CA GLN A 411 0.89 -26.11 25.92
C GLN A 411 1.78 -24.87 26.02
N ALA A 412 1.23 -23.72 26.41
CA ALA A 412 2.02 -22.50 26.71
C ALA A 412 3.10 -22.74 27.76
N LYS A 413 2.80 -23.51 28.81
CA LYS A 413 3.77 -23.91 29.82
C LYS A 413 4.84 -24.86 29.26
N LYS A 414 4.48 -25.71 28.29
CA LYS A 414 5.41 -26.60 27.59
C LYS A 414 6.31 -25.86 26.63
N GLU A 415 5.74 -24.90 25.91
CA GLU A 415 6.46 -24.00 24.98
C GLU A 415 7.38 -23.01 25.70
N ALA A 416 6.93 -22.42 26.82
CA ALA A 416 7.76 -21.62 27.70
C ALA A 416 8.93 -22.41 28.29
N ARG A 417 8.72 -23.69 28.62
CA ARG A 417 9.81 -24.59 29.03
C ARG A 417 10.74 -24.95 27.88
N ALA A 418 10.22 -25.12 26.66
CA ALA A 418 11.02 -25.42 25.48
C ALA A 418 11.82 -24.19 25.05
N SER A 419 11.23 -22.99 25.05
CA SER A 419 11.92 -21.74 24.69
C SER A 419 13.01 -21.39 25.73
N ASN A 420 12.76 -21.61 26.99
CA ASN A 420 13.80 -21.47 28.02
C ASN A 420 14.94 -22.47 27.82
N ASN A 421 14.67 -23.70 27.39
CA ASN A 421 15.71 -24.65 27.02
C ASN A 421 16.47 -24.25 25.74
N VAL A 422 15.80 -23.74 24.74
CA VAL A 422 16.45 -23.28 23.48
C VAL A 422 17.29 -22.02 23.70
N GLN A 423 16.85 -21.11 24.57
CA GLN A 423 17.68 -19.97 24.98
C GLN A 423 18.91 -20.43 25.77
N PHE A 424 18.79 -21.51 26.50
CA PHE A 424 19.90 -22.11 27.27
C PHE A 424 20.95 -22.70 26.31
N TYR A 425 20.53 -23.47 25.31
CA TYR A 425 21.43 -24.05 24.29
C TYR A 425 22.04 -23.01 23.35
N ASN A 426 21.30 -21.98 22.99
CA ASN A 426 21.80 -20.88 22.14
C ASN A 426 22.79 -19.98 22.90
N ASN A 427 22.62 -19.76 24.20
CA ASN A 427 23.59 -19.04 25.02
C ASN A 427 24.88 -19.84 25.23
N GLU A 428 24.81 -21.17 25.40
CA GLU A 428 26.02 -22.00 25.49
C GLU A 428 26.80 -22.05 24.16
N ASN A 429 26.12 -22.12 23.03
CA ASN A 429 26.76 -22.11 21.69
C ASN A 429 27.32 -20.73 21.31
N GLN A 430 26.70 -19.61 21.71
CA GLN A 430 27.28 -18.28 21.51
C GLN A 430 28.51 -18.02 22.42
N VAL A 431 28.52 -18.53 23.62
CA VAL A 431 29.67 -18.43 24.48
C VAL A 431 30.83 -19.32 23.97
N ALA A 432 30.52 -20.51 23.40
CA ALA A 432 31.53 -21.36 22.80
C ALA A 432 32.11 -20.82 21.48
N LEU A 433 31.31 -20.13 20.66
CA LEU A 433 31.78 -19.53 19.39
C LEU A 433 32.58 -18.23 19.60
N SER A 434 32.33 -17.49 20.68
CA SER A 434 33.12 -16.30 21.02
C SER A 434 34.41 -16.59 21.78
N ALA A 435 34.57 -17.81 22.29
CA ALA A 435 35.78 -18.24 22.98
C ALA A 435 36.85 -18.81 22.04
N SER A 436 36.55 -18.99 20.73
CA SER A 436 37.48 -19.56 19.74
C SER A 436 38.32 -18.55 18.97
N THR A 437 38.20 -17.26 19.28
CA THR A 437 39.06 -16.22 18.68
C THR A 437 39.98 -15.64 19.77
N GLN A 438 41.20 -16.08 19.72
CA GLN A 438 42.39 -15.69 20.51
C GLN A 438 42.50 -16.37 21.91
N GLY A 439 43.57 -17.12 22.05
CA GLY A 439 44.00 -17.91 23.22
C GLY A 439 44.28 -17.16 24.53
N GLU A 440 43.43 -16.25 24.93
CA GLU A 440 43.46 -15.63 26.25
C GLU A 440 42.58 -16.41 27.23
N TRP A 441 43.15 -16.74 28.34
CA TRP A 441 42.45 -17.44 29.40
C TRP A 441 41.26 -16.66 29.92
N TYR A 442 40.10 -17.33 30.12
CA TYR A 442 38.79 -16.77 30.47
C TYR A 442 38.80 -15.58 31.43
N PHE A 443 39.61 -15.68 32.49
CA PHE A 443 39.69 -14.63 33.53
C PHE A 443 40.43 -13.35 33.09
N TYR A 444 41.14 -13.38 31.97
CA TYR A 444 41.78 -12.16 31.42
C TYR A 444 40.86 -11.39 30.48
N ASN A 445 39.71 -11.97 30.09
CA ASN A 445 38.71 -11.31 29.25
C ASN A 445 37.60 -10.71 30.13
N SER A 446 37.72 -9.42 30.48
CA SER A 446 36.78 -8.70 31.35
C SER A 446 35.34 -8.70 30.84
N LEU A 447 35.12 -8.76 29.52
CA LEU A 447 33.81 -8.84 28.86
C LEU A 447 33.14 -10.21 29.10
N VAL A 448 33.89 -11.30 29.06
CA VAL A 448 33.38 -12.66 29.30
C VAL A 448 33.11 -12.87 30.77
N VAL A 449 33.98 -12.35 31.66
CA VAL A 449 33.78 -12.40 33.12
C VAL A 449 32.56 -11.58 33.54
N SER A 450 32.34 -10.38 32.98
CA SER A 450 31.17 -9.56 33.32
C SER A 450 29.87 -10.17 32.85
N LYS A 451 29.81 -10.78 31.65
CA LYS A 451 28.66 -11.52 31.12
C LYS A 451 28.40 -12.77 31.96
N GLY A 452 29.44 -13.51 32.37
CA GLY A 452 29.35 -14.65 33.25
C GLY A 452 28.77 -14.29 34.61
N LEU A 453 29.20 -13.15 35.17
CA LEU A 453 28.69 -12.63 36.45
C LEU A 453 27.21 -12.20 36.37
N ALA A 454 26.84 -11.55 35.27
CA ALA A 454 25.45 -11.17 35.02
C ALA A 454 24.52 -12.40 34.90
N ALA A 455 24.95 -13.42 34.13
CA ALA A 455 24.22 -14.68 33.98
C ALA A 455 24.13 -15.45 35.32
N PHE A 456 25.18 -15.39 36.12
CA PHE A 456 25.18 -15.99 37.47
C PHE A 456 24.16 -15.29 38.39
N LYS A 457 24.16 -13.93 38.41
CA LYS A 457 23.22 -13.16 39.24
C LYS A 457 21.76 -13.37 38.79
N GLN A 458 21.53 -13.47 37.50
CA GLN A 458 20.20 -13.73 36.94
C GLN A 458 19.67 -15.13 37.34
N LYS A 459 20.55 -16.14 37.36
CA LYS A 459 20.16 -17.54 37.63
C LYS A 459 20.09 -17.87 39.14
N TRP A 460 20.95 -17.26 39.93
CA TRP A 460 21.17 -17.63 41.31
C TRP A 460 20.90 -16.49 42.32
N GLY A 461 20.59 -15.29 41.81
CA GLY A 461 20.42 -14.08 42.62
C GLY A 461 21.74 -13.55 43.20
N GLN A 462 21.64 -12.54 44.04
CA GLN A 462 22.81 -12.04 44.78
C GLN A 462 23.15 -13.02 45.93
N ARG A 463 24.11 -13.90 45.70
CA ARG A 463 24.60 -14.84 46.70
C ARG A 463 26.00 -14.47 47.14
N SER A 464 26.26 -14.59 48.42
CA SER A 464 27.61 -14.43 49.00
C SER A 464 28.54 -15.58 48.58
N LEU A 465 29.84 -15.29 48.52
CA LEU A 465 30.89 -16.27 48.20
C LEU A 465 31.19 -17.14 49.43
N ASP A 466 30.20 -17.98 49.79
CA ASP A 466 30.35 -18.91 50.90
C ASP A 466 30.42 -20.35 50.40
N ASP A 467 31.05 -21.22 51.18
CA ASP A 467 31.08 -22.65 50.87
C ASP A 467 29.66 -23.24 50.82
N HIS A 468 29.41 -24.12 49.84
CA HIS A 468 28.09 -24.75 49.61
C HIS A 468 26.96 -23.81 49.16
N TRP A 469 27.24 -22.62 48.60
CA TRP A 469 26.25 -21.63 48.10
C TRP A 469 25.13 -22.22 47.22
N ARG A 470 25.35 -23.33 46.51
CA ARG A 470 24.34 -24.02 45.68
C ARG A 470 23.26 -24.71 46.48
N ARG A 471 23.49 -25.03 47.78
CA ARG A 471 22.57 -25.77 48.65
C ARG A 471 21.78 -24.87 49.59
N GLN A 472 22.04 -23.58 49.67
CA GLN A 472 21.29 -22.63 50.48
C GLN A 472 19.92 -22.35 49.90
N ASN A 473 18.84 -22.67 50.63
CA ASN A 473 17.46 -22.35 50.31
C ASN A 473 17.21 -20.85 50.46
N ASN A 474 16.33 -20.29 49.60
CA ASN A 474 15.91 -18.88 49.54
C ASN A 474 14.96 -18.48 50.71
N SER A 475 15.19 -18.96 51.91
CA SER A 475 14.41 -18.64 53.10
C SER A 475 15.23 -17.78 54.06
N ASN A 476 15.46 -16.51 53.72
CA ASN A 476 15.73 -15.46 54.71
C ASN A 476 15.83 -14.11 53.97
N ASN A 477 14.71 -13.45 53.91
CA ASN A 477 14.66 -11.98 53.85
C ASN A 477 13.34 -11.53 54.47
N SER A 478 13.33 -11.47 55.77
CA SER A 478 12.43 -10.59 56.50
C SER A 478 13.26 -9.82 57.53
N SER A 479 13.02 -8.53 57.59
CA SER A 479 13.47 -7.50 58.58
C SER A 479 14.80 -6.81 58.25
N THR A 480 14.78 -5.56 57.93
CA THR A 480 14.53 -4.36 58.72
C THR A 480 14.72 -3.14 57.85
N ASN A 481 13.77 -2.23 57.96
CA ASN A 481 13.81 -0.82 57.69
C ASN A 481 14.82 -0.09 58.63
N PRO A 482 15.08 1.24 58.59
CA PRO A 482 14.56 2.29 57.65
C PRO A 482 15.56 3.44 57.31
N GLU A 483 15.02 4.39 56.55
CA GLU A 483 15.32 5.82 56.53
C GLU A 483 16.57 6.39 55.82
N VAL A 484 16.34 7.28 54.93
CA VAL A 484 16.61 8.69 54.80
C VAL A 484 17.09 9.15 53.44
N LEU A 485 16.32 10.05 52.97
CA LEU A 485 16.52 11.24 52.15
C LEU A 485 16.28 11.23 50.64
N ALA A 486 15.26 11.99 50.42
CA ALA A 486 14.79 12.57 49.15
C ALA A 486 15.83 13.40 48.42
N SER A 487 15.71 13.40 47.10
CA SER A 487 15.42 14.61 46.31
C SER A 487 15.34 14.32 44.79
N GLN A 488 14.22 14.62 44.30
CA GLN A 488 13.88 15.26 43.02
C GLN A 488 14.59 14.83 41.73
N SER A 489 13.83 14.22 40.81
CA SER A 489 13.41 14.94 39.65
C SER A 489 12.36 14.13 38.83
N ASN A 490 11.29 14.81 38.47
CA ASN A 490 10.17 14.39 37.64
C ASN A 490 10.63 13.99 36.25
N SER A 491 10.21 12.82 35.77
CA SER A 491 9.74 12.66 34.41
C SER A 491 8.73 11.51 34.39
N LYS A 492 7.50 11.86 34.09
CA LYS A 492 6.41 10.93 33.83
C LYS A 492 6.75 10.12 32.60
N ASP A 493 6.81 8.81 32.77
CA ASP A 493 6.55 7.89 31.66
C ASP A 493 5.66 6.76 32.17
N ASN A 494 4.47 6.74 31.61
CA ASN A 494 3.45 5.74 31.86
C ASN A 494 3.84 4.43 31.20
N THR A 495 4.48 3.54 31.93
CA THR A 495 4.45 2.12 31.64
C THR A 495 3.44 1.47 32.59
N LYS A 496 2.28 1.13 32.03
CA LYS A 496 1.31 0.30 32.70
C LYS A 496 1.95 -1.06 32.99
N ASP A 497 2.18 -1.33 34.27
CA ASP A 497 2.33 -2.69 34.79
C ASP A 497 1.09 -3.50 34.41
N THR A 498 1.26 -4.41 33.47
CA THR A 498 0.32 -5.49 33.25
C THR A 498 0.58 -6.51 34.34
N GLU A 499 -0.07 -6.34 35.48
CA GLU A 499 -0.29 -7.46 36.40
C GLU A 499 -0.91 -8.63 35.64
N GLU A 500 -0.18 -9.74 35.49
CA GLU A 500 -0.76 -11.03 35.14
C GLU A 500 -1.82 -11.37 36.18
N LYS A 501 -3.03 -10.90 36.01
CA LYS A 501 -4.19 -11.45 36.67
C LYS A 501 -4.30 -12.90 36.22
N ASN A 502 -3.95 -13.82 37.08
CA ASN A 502 -4.35 -15.22 37.03
C ASN A 502 -5.88 -15.27 37.09
N THR A 503 -6.52 -14.96 35.95
CA THR A 503 -7.97 -15.10 35.81
C THR A 503 -8.26 -16.59 35.80
N LYS A 504 -8.69 -17.09 36.96
CA LYS A 504 -9.44 -18.33 37.03
C LYS A 504 -10.61 -18.18 36.06
N PHE A 505 -10.85 -19.18 35.23
CA PHE A 505 -12.03 -19.25 34.36
C PHE A 505 -13.26 -19.11 35.25
N ASP A 506 -13.92 -17.95 35.20
CA ASP A 506 -15.15 -17.73 35.94
C ASP A 506 -16.30 -18.32 35.13
N ARG A 507 -16.72 -19.50 35.56
CA ARG A 507 -17.79 -20.25 34.89
C ARG A 507 -19.14 -19.50 34.92
N VAL A 508 -19.38 -18.69 35.96
CA VAL A 508 -20.63 -17.95 36.13
C VAL A 508 -20.66 -16.76 35.16
N GLU A 509 -19.58 -16.02 35.08
CA GLU A 509 -19.43 -14.90 34.16
C GLU A 509 -19.48 -15.38 32.69
N ALA A 510 -18.78 -16.48 32.38
CA ALA A 510 -18.83 -17.10 31.07
C ALA A 510 -20.23 -17.62 30.69
N LYS A 511 -20.98 -18.24 31.65
CA LYS A 511 -22.37 -18.65 31.44
C LYS A 511 -23.27 -17.46 31.16
N ASN A 512 -23.14 -16.40 31.94
CA ASN A 512 -23.96 -15.20 31.78
C ASN A 512 -23.65 -14.49 30.44
N SER A 513 -22.41 -14.44 30.02
CA SER A 513 -22.03 -13.85 28.72
C SER A 513 -22.55 -14.65 27.53
N LEU A 514 -22.56 -15.98 27.60
CA LEU A 514 -23.15 -16.86 26.57
C LEU A 514 -24.67 -16.69 26.49
N LEU A 515 -25.34 -16.61 27.65
CA LEU A 515 -26.79 -16.41 27.69
C LEU A 515 -27.22 -15.02 27.26
N ALA A 516 -26.40 -13.99 27.52
CA ALA A 516 -26.64 -12.62 27.07
C ALA A 516 -26.48 -12.44 25.56
N ALA A 517 -25.70 -13.32 24.91
CA ALA A 517 -25.52 -13.30 23.47
C ALA A 517 -26.73 -13.85 22.69
N ILE A 518 -27.65 -14.57 23.36
CA ILE A 518 -28.85 -15.14 22.73
C ILE A 518 -29.90 -14.02 22.62
N PRO A 519 -30.46 -13.74 21.43
CA PRO A 519 -31.43 -12.67 21.23
C PRO A 519 -32.72 -13.01 21.97
N ARG A 520 -33.20 -12.11 22.84
CA ARG A 520 -34.41 -12.29 23.65
C ARG A 520 -35.58 -11.44 23.20
N ASP A 521 -35.31 -10.43 22.38
CA ASP A 521 -36.32 -9.52 21.85
C ASP A 521 -36.32 -9.49 20.30
N SER A 522 -37.41 -8.97 19.74
CA SER A 522 -37.59 -8.85 18.29
C SER A 522 -36.55 -7.90 17.63
N ILE A 523 -36.05 -6.92 18.36
CA ILE A 523 -35.08 -5.94 17.82
C ILE A 523 -33.72 -6.64 17.63
N GLN A 524 -33.26 -7.39 18.64
CA GLN A 524 -32.02 -8.17 18.56
C GLN A 524 -32.12 -9.25 17.48
N LEU A 525 -33.25 -9.93 17.37
CA LEU A 525 -33.49 -10.96 16.34
C LEU A 525 -33.39 -10.32 14.93
N ASN A 526 -34.10 -9.22 14.70
CA ASN A 526 -34.06 -8.51 13.43
C ASN A 526 -32.65 -8.02 13.07
N LYS A 527 -31.88 -7.56 14.07
CA LYS A 527 -30.49 -7.19 13.84
C LYS A 527 -29.64 -8.37 13.33
N LEU A 528 -29.74 -9.55 13.97
CA LEU A 528 -29.03 -10.75 13.51
C LEU A 528 -29.49 -11.20 12.13
N LEU A 529 -30.78 -11.10 11.82
CA LEU A 529 -31.33 -11.43 10.50
C LEU A 529 -30.79 -10.48 9.42
N ASN A 530 -30.72 -9.17 9.69
CA ASN A 530 -30.15 -8.19 8.78
C ASN A 530 -28.65 -8.42 8.55
N GLU A 531 -27.91 -8.81 9.61
CA GLU A 531 -26.48 -9.17 9.47
C GLU A 531 -26.30 -10.43 8.61
N ILE A 532 -27.19 -11.43 8.71
CA ILE A 532 -27.17 -12.62 7.87
C ILE A 532 -27.50 -12.27 6.42
N GLU A 533 -28.52 -11.45 6.20
CA GLU A 533 -28.91 -10.99 4.87
C GLU A 533 -27.75 -10.28 4.17
N HIS A 534 -27.15 -9.29 4.84
CA HIS A 534 -25.97 -8.58 4.34
C HIS A 534 -24.80 -9.53 4.08
N ALA A 535 -24.52 -10.45 5.01
CA ALA A 535 -23.43 -11.40 4.86
C ALA A 535 -23.65 -12.38 3.69
N LEU A 536 -24.90 -12.84 3.43
CA LEU A 536 -25.24 -13.66 2.26
C LEU A 536 -25.07 -12.87 0.95
N TYR A 537 -25.49 -11.61 0.92
CA TYR A 537 -25.33 -10.74 -0.23
C TYR A 537 -23.85 -10.53 -0.58
N GLU A 538 -23.02 -10.12 0.38
CA GLU A 538 -21.58 -9.94 0.15
C GLU A 538 -20.89 -11.26 -0.20
N LEU A 539 -21.28 -12.37 0.44
CA LEU A 539 -20.73 -13.69 0.12
C LEU A 539 -21.04 -14.11 -1.33
N GLY A 540 -22.27 -13.85 -1.81
CA GLY A 540 -22.64 -14.08 -3.22
C GLY A 540 -21.79 -13.26 -4.18
N LYS A 541 -21.53 -11.99 -3.87
CA LYS A 541 -20.64 -11.12 -4.65
C LYS A 541 -19.19 -11.61 -4.64
N ILE A 542 -18.66 -12.03 -3.50
CA ILE A 542 -17.32 -12.60 -3.39
C ILE A 542 -17.19 -13.85 -4.27
N TYR A 543 -18.15 -14.76 -4.22
CA TYR A 543 -18.17 -15.94 -5.09
C TYR A 543 -18.18 -15.55 -6.58
N ASN A 544 -19.03 -14.59 -6.97
CA ASN A 544 -19.17 -14.18 -8.36
C ASN A 544 -17.94 -13.44 -8.89
N PHE A 545 -17.52 -12.34 -8.20
CA PHE A 545 -16.55 -11.40 -8.76
C PHE A 545 -15.12 -11.68 -8.33
N LYS A 546 -14.90 -12.15 -7.08
CA LYS A 546 -13.55 -12.33 -6.52
C LYS A 546 -13.04 -13.76 -6.65
N LEU A 547 -13.89 -14.75 -6.39
CA LEU A 547 -13.53 -16.18 -6.46
C LEU A 547 -13.81 -16.80 -7.83
N LYS A 548 -14.67 -16.17 -8.64
CA LYS A 548 -15.11 -16.67 -9.96
C LYS A 548 -15.73 -18.07 -9.89
N GLU A 549 -16.62 -18.26 -8.91
CA GLU A 549 -17.35 -19.49 -8.63
C GLU A 549 -18.87 -19.31 -8.86
N PRO A 550 -19.32 -19.20 -10.11
CA PRO A 550 -20.73 -18.92 -10.43
C PRO A 550 -21.74 -19.90 -9.80
N PRO A 551 -21.49 -21.22 -9.73
CA PRO A 551 -22.44 -22.13 -9.10
C PRO A 551 -22.65 -21.85 -7.60
N ASN A 552 -21.57 -21.51 -6.89
CA ASN A 552 -21.63 -21.16 -5.48
C ASN A 552 -22.29 -19.78 -5.26
N ALA A 553 -22.07 -18.84 -6.17
CA ALA A 553 -22.76 -17.54 -6.18
C ALA A 553 -24.28 -17.73 -6.36
N ILE A 554 -24.70 -18.50 -7.37
CA ILE A 554 -26.13 -18.81 -7.63
C ILE A 554 -26.77 -19.47 -6.40
N CYS A 555 -26.10 -20.49 -5.81
CA CYS A 555 -26.60 -21.14 -4.61
C CYS A 555 -26.77 -20.17 -3.43
N THR A 556 -25.80 -19.26 -3.24
CA THR A 556 -25.81 -18.28 -2.14
C THR A 556 -26.88 -17.21 -2.36
N PHE A 557 -27.04 -16.70 -3.57
CA PHE A 557 -28.07 -15.73 -3.91
C PHE A 557 -29.48 -16.35 -3.81
N ASN A 558 -29.68 -17.60 -4.24
CA ASN A 558 -30.95 -18.31 -4.04
C ASN A 558 -31.28 -18.50 -2.56
N LYS A 559 -30.29 -18.82 -1.71
CA LYS A 559 -30.49 -18.86 -0.25
C LYS A 559 -30.93 -17.52 0.31
N LEU A 560 -30.36 -16.42 -0.18
CA LEU A 560 -30.72 -15.07 0.24
C LEU A 560 -32.19 -14.77 -0.11
N ILE A 561 -32.59 -14.95 -1.38
CA ILE A 561 -33.94 -14.66 -1.85
C ILE A 561 -35.01 -15.49 -1.12
N ASN A 562 -34.74 -16.80 -0.95
CA ASN A 562 -35.66 -17.69 -0.27
C ASN A 562 -35.82 -17.34 1.21
N ARG A 563 -34.79 -16.86 1.85
CA ARG A 563 -34.82 -16.51 3.28
C ARG A 563 -35.34 -15.11 3.55
N PHE A 564 -35.06 -14.17 2.66
CA PHE A 564 -35.36 -12.73 2.78
C PHE A 564 -36.09 -12.19 1.54
N PRO A 565 -37.34 -12.57 1.29
CA PRO A 565 -38.04 -12.29 0.03
C PRO A 565 -38.40 -10.80 -0.19
N LYS A 566 -38.20 -9.93 0.82
CA LYS A 566 -38.50 -8.50 0.75
C LYS A 566 -37.30 -7.62 1.24
N GLY A 567 -36.12 -8.20 1.19
CA GLY A 567 -34.91 -7.49 1.65
C GLY A 567 -34.43 -6.39 0.70
N PRO A 568 -33.59 -5.47 1.18
CA PRO A 568 -33.09 -4.33 0.40
C PRO A 568 -32.22 -4.76 -0.80
N TYR A 569 -31.59 -5.94 -0.75
CA TYR A 569 -30.73 -6.45 -1.82
C TYR A 569 -31.47 -7.26 -2.89
N HIS A 570 -32.79 -7.50 -2.71
CA HIS A 570 -33.54 -8.45 -3.50
C HIS A 570 -33.56 -8.14 -5.01
N ALA A 571 -33.74 -6.86 -5.37
CA ALA A 571 -33.73 -6.42 -6.77
C ALA A 571 -32.37 -6.64 -7.45
N GLU A 572 -31.27 -6.30 -6.77
CA GLU A 572 -29.94 -6.51 -7.31
C GLU A 572 -29.59 -7.99 -7.42
N VAL A 573 -29.93 -8.77 -6.41
CA VAL A 573 -29.67 -10.22 -6.41
C VAL A 573 -30.43 -10.94 -7.51
N LEU A 574 -31.70 -10.57 -7.79
CA LEU A 574 -32.44 -11.08 -8.95
C LEU A 574 -31.75 -10.75 -10.27
N TYR A 575 -31.22 -9.54 -10.40
CA TYR A 575 -30.43 -9.15 -11.58
C TYR A 575 -29.14 -9.96 -11.71
N GLN A 576 -28.41 -10.18 -10.61
CA GLN A 576 -27.21 -11.03 -10.61
C GLN A 576 -27.56 -12.48 -11.00
N LEU A 577 -28.65 -13.04 -10.47
CA LEU A 577 -29.14 -14.37 -10.85
C LEU A 577 -29.57 -14.44 -12.33
N TYR A 578 -30.20 -13.38 -12.86
CA TYR A 578 -30.53 -13.28 -14.29
C TYR A 578 -29.23 -13.38 -15.12
N LEU A 579 -28.20 -12.61 -14.77
CA LEU A 579 -26.95 -12.61 -15.52
C LEU A 579 -26.19 -13.95 -15.40
N LEU A 580 -26.05 -14.48 -14.19
CA LEU A 580 -25.34 -15.73 -13.93
C LEU A 580 -25.99 -16.93 -14.58
N ASN A 581 -27.34 -17.04 -14.50
CA ASN A 581 -28.06 -18.15 -15.09
C ASN A 581 -28.16 -18.10 -16.61
N LYS A 582 -27.82 -16.99 -17.26
CA LYS A 582 -27.82 -16.85 -18.71
C LYS A 582 -26.99 -17.93 -19.41
N GLU A 583 -25.88 -18.34 -18.77
CA GLU A 583 -24.98 -19.37 -19.29
C GLU A 583 -25.26 -20.77 -18.78
N TYR A 584 -25.90 -20.90 -17.60
CA TYR A 584 -26.08 -22.19 -16.91
C TYR A 584 -27.52 -22.75 -17.01
N ASP A 585 -28.54 -21.87 -16.87
CA ASP A 585 -29.94 -22.26 -16.88
C ASP A 585 -30.85 -21.14 -17.42
N SER A 586 -31.15 -21.18 -18.70
CA SER A 586 -31.94 -20.14 -19.38
C SER A 586 -33.35 -19.97 -18.78
N LEU A 587 -33.99 -21.05 -18.24
CA LEU A 587 -35.31 -20.96 -17.61
C LEU A 587 -35.22 -20.23 -16.26
N ALA A 588 -34.22 -20.53 -15.45
CA ALA A 588 -33.96 -19.83 -14.19
C ALA A 588 -33.62 -18.36 -14.43
N SER A 589 -32.87 -18.07 -15.50
CA SER A 589 -32.56 -16.70 -15.91
C SER A 589 -33.82 -15.89 -16.24
N LEU A 590 -34.70 -16.44 -17.10
CA LEU A 590 -35.97 -15.79 -17.45
C LEU A 590 -36.87 -15.60 -16.23
N SER A 591 -36.95 -16.61 -15.35
CA SER A 591 -37.75 -16.52 -14.12
C SER A 591 -37.27 -15.41 -13.20
N ALA A 592 -35.94 -15.23 -13.06
CA ALA A 592 -35.39 -14.16 -12.27
C ALA A 592 -35.66 -12.77 -12.89
N ALA A 593 -35.60 -12.68 -14.22
CA ALA A 593 -35.92 -11.45 -14.96
C ALA A 593 -37.39 -11.06 -14.78
N ASP A 594 -38.32 -12.02 -14.96
CA ASP A 594 -39.76 -11.78 -14.80
C ASP A 594 -40.08 -11.35 -13.36
N GLN A 595 -39.51 -12.03 -12.36
CA GLN A 595 -39.73 -11.69 -10.96
C GLN A 595 -39.20 -10.29 -10.66
N LEU A 596 -38.03 -9.90 -11.21
CA LEU A 596 -37.45 -8.58 -11.04
C LEU A 596 -38.33 -7.48 -11.62
N VAL A 597 -38.81 -7.67 -12.86
CA VAL A 597 -39.67 -6.68 -13.55
C VAL A 597 -41.03 -6.54 -12.88
N LEU A 598 -41.61 -7.64 -12.38
CA LEU A 598 -42.90 -7.63 -11.70
C LEU A 598 -42.86 -7.01 -10.32
N SER A 599 -41.80 -7.33 -9.56
CA SER A 599 -41.70 -6.91 -8.15
C SER A 599 -41.03 -5.53 -7.96
N TYR A 600 -40.15 -5.12 -8.89
CA TYR A 600 -39.36 -3.91 -8.80
C TYR A 600 -39.28 -3.16 -10.14
N PRO A 601 -40.39 -2.75 -10.76
CA PRO A 601 -40.41 -2.17 -12.10
C PRO A 601 -39.61 -0.87 -12.21
N ASP A 602 -39.54 -0.09 -11.16
CA ASP A 602 -38.85 1.20 -11.13
C ASP A 602 -37.35 1.07 -10.86
N SER A 603 -36.87 -0.13 -10.48
CA SER A 603 -35.46 -0.32 -10.20
C SER A 603 -34.61 -0.19 -11.46
N ILE A 604 -33.38 0.29 -11.32
CA ILE A 604 -32.40 0.35 -12.40
C ILE A 604 -32.18 -1.04 -13.01
N TYR A 605 -32.21 -2.07 -12.18
CA TYR A 605 -32.00 -3.46 -12.59
C TYR A 605 -33.12 -3.99 -13.50
N ALA A 606 -34.38 -3.67 -13.20
CA ALA A 606 -35.50 -4.01 -14.07
C ALA A 606 -35.39 -3.29 -15.41
N LYS A 607 -35.04 -2.00 -15.41
CA LYS A 607 -34.82 -1.21 -16.60
C LYS A 607 -33.69 -1.76 -17.48
N LEU A 608 -32.59 -2.28 -16.86
CA LEU A 608 -31.49 -2.93 -17.57
C LEU A 608 -31.89 -4.29 -18.18
N VAL A 609 -32.80 -5.04 -17.54
CA VAL A 609 -33.34 -6.29 -18.12
C VAL A 609 -34.16 -5.99 -19.34
N ILE A 610 -35.05 -4.97 -19.29
CA ILE A 610 -35.91 -4.57 -20.40
C ILE A 610 -35.10 -3.93 -21.55
N ASN A 611 -34.15 -3.07 -21.20
CA ASN A 611 -33.27 -2.40 -22.15
C ASN A 611 -31.79 -2.49 -21.68
N PRO A 612 -31.00 -3.42 -22.21
CA PRO A 612 -29.59 -3.56 -21.85
C PRO A 612 -28.75 -2.28 -22.03
N ASN A 613 -29.16 -1.39 -22.95
CA ASN A 613 -28.48 -0.12 -23.22
C ASN A 613 -29.04 1.06 -22.40
N TYR A 614 -29.91 0.76 -21.40
CA TYR A 614 -30.58 1.80 -20.62
C TYR A 614 -29.62 2.86 -20.03
N ILE A 615 -28.46 2.45 -19.53
CA ILE A 615 -27.46 3.38 -18.95
C ILE A 615 -26.93 4.30 -20.05
N GLU A 616 -26.53 3.76 -21.20
CA GLU A 616 -25.99 4.58 -22.30
C GLU A 616 -27.05 5.52 -22.86
N ASP A 617 -28.27 5.04 -23.02
CA ASP A 617 -29.39 5.86 -23.48
C ASP A 617 -29.74 6.97 -22.51
N ASN A 618 -29.70 6.67 -21.20
CA ASN A 618 -29.91 7.64 -20.14
C ASN A 618 -28.78 8.67 -20.07
N ASP A 619 -27.51 8.25 -20.26
CA ASP A 619 -26.37 9.14 -20.31
C ASP A 619 -26.43 10.08 -21.54
N ARG A 620 -26.78 9.55 -22.71
CA ARG A 620 -27.00 10.34 -23.91
C ARG A 620 -28.11 11.39 -23.73
N LEU A 621 -29.23 10.99 -23.09
CA LEU A 621 -30.31 11.90 -22.73
C LEU A 621 -29.82 12.96 -21.73
N THR A 622 -29.06 12.58 -20.71
CA THR A 622 -28.48 13.50 -19.74
C THR A 622 -27.59 14.53 -20.39
N ILE A 623 -26.71 14.11 -21.30
CA ILE A 623 -25.85 15.03 -22.07
C ILE A 623 -26.68 15.99 -22.92
N ALA A 624 -27.74 15.52 -23.58
CA ALA A 624 -28.64 16.34 -24.37
C ALA A 624 -29.37 17.39 -23.48
N LEU A 625 -29.90 16.95 -22.32
CA LEU A 625 -30.58 17.84 -21.37
C LEU A 625 -29.61 18.85 -20.72
N GLN A 626 -28.37 18.45 -20.44
CA GLN A 626 -27.32 19.37 -19.98
C GLN A 626 -27.01 20.47 -21.00
N LYS A 627 -26.98 20.11 -22.26
CA LYS A 627 -26.80 21.11 -23.32
C LYS A 627 -27.96 22.12 -23.38
N VAL A 628 -29.20 21.64 -23.27
CA VAL A 628 -30.39 22.50 -23.17
C VAL A 628 -30.30 23.39 -21.94
N TYR A 629 -29.98 22.81 -20.76
CA TYR A 629 -29.83 23.55 -19.50
C TYR A 629 -28.77 24.66 -19.63
N LYS A 630 -27.58 24.36 -20.15
CA LYS A 630 -26.53 25.38 -20.36
C LYS A 630 -27.01 26.54 -21.22
N THR A 631 -27.75 26.26 -22.32
CA THR A 631 -28.29 27.28 -23.19
C THR A 631 -29.40 28.08 -22.49
N ALA A 632 -30.32 27.41 -21.83
CA ALA A 632 -31.39 28.04 -21.06
C ALA A 632 -30.85 28.90 -19.92
N TYR A 633 -29.85 28.41 -19.20
CA TYR A 633 -29.17 29.15 -18.10
C TYR A 633 -28.40 30.37 -18.63
N HIS A 634 -27.80 30.26 -19.80
CA HIS A 634 -27.17 31.42 -20.45
C HIS A 634 -28.24 32.51 -20.79
N HIS A 635 -29.41 32.13 -21.34
CA HIS A 635 -30.51 33.05 -21.56
C HIS A 635 -31.04 33.65 -20.24
N TYR A 636 -31.13 32.84 -19.19
CA TYR A 636 -31.51 33.32 -17.87
C TYR A 636 -30.55 34.42 -17.37
N ASN A 637 -29.24 34.18 -17.44
CA ASN A 637 -28.23 35.16 -16.98
C ASN A 637 -28.21 36.43 -17.80
N ASN A 638 -28.62 36.37 -19.07
CA ASN A 638 -28.70 37.53 -19.97
C ASN A 638 -30.06 38.24 -19.89
N GLY A 639 -30.92 37.90 -18.91
CA GLY A 639 -32.23 38.50 -18.75
C GLY A 639 -33.30 38.05 -19.74
N ALA A 640 -32.99 37.15 -20.66
CA ALA A 640 -33.88 36.62 -21.69
C ALA A 640 -34.78 35.48 -21.16
N TYR A 641 -35.50 35.72 -20.05
CA TYR A 641 -36.23 34.70 -19.31
C TYR A 641 -37.28 33.94 -20.11
N LYS A 642 -38.01 34.61 -21.01
CA LYS A 642 -39.00 33.96 -21.88
C LYS A 642 -38.37 32.97 -22.85
N GLN A 643 -37.17 33.28 -23.38
CA GLN A 643 -36.42 32.36 -24.25
C GLN A 643 -35.92 31.16 -23.48
N SER A 644 -35.41 31.37 -22.27
CA SER A 644 -35.02 30.31 -21.35
C SER A 644 -36.17 29.34 -21.07
N MET A 645 -37.36 29.89 -20.71
CA MET A 645 -38.58 29.10 -20.45
C MET A 645 -39.01 28.30 -21.67
N SER A 646 -39.04 28.90 -22.87
CA SER A 646 -39.42 28.20 -24.13
C SER A 646 -38.52 27.00 -24.43
N LEU A 647 -37.22 27.13 -24.19
CA LEU A 647 -36.26 26.02 -24.36
C LEU A 647 -36.50 24.92 -23.32
N ILE A 648 -36.76 25.27 -22.07
CA ILE A 648 -37.07 24.32 -21.00
C ILE A 648 -38.39 23.60 -21.29
N ASP A 649 -39.44 24.32 -21.64
CA ASP A 649 -40.75 23.73 -21.93
C ASP A 649 -40.69 22.79 -23.16
N SER A 650 -39.91 23.13 -24.18
CA SER A 650 -39.64 22.25 -25.33
C SER A 650 -38.97 20.96 -24.92
N ALA A 651 -37.97 21.00 -23.98
CA ALA A 651 -37.30 19.82 -23.48
C ALA A 651 -38.21 18.97 -22.59
N LEU A 652 -39.05 19.61 -21.74
CA LEU A 652 -40.02 18.95 -20.85
C LEU A 652 -41.20 18.30 -21.62
N SER A 653 -41.49 18.72 -22.82
CA SER A 653 -42.54 18.09 -23.69
C SER A 653 -42.14 16.70 -24.20
N SER A 654 -40.85 16.32 -24.10
CA SER A 654 -40.40 14.99 -24.47
C SER A 654 -40.91 13.93 -23.48
N PRO A 655 -41.39 12.76 -23.98
CA PRO A 655 -41.79 11.66 -23.11
C PRO A 655 -40.61 10.97 -22.40
N ARG A 656 -39.38 11.21 -22.86
CA ARG A 656 -38.15 10.63 -22.26
C ARG A 656 -37.69 11.52 -21.12
N ARG A 657 -37.77 11.01 -19.90
CA ARG A 657 -37.42 11.71 -18.67
C ARG A 657 -36.35 10.95 -17.90
N ASN A 658 -35.47 11.69 -17.23
CA ASN A 658 -34.50 11.18 -16.26
C ASN A 658 -34.32 12.19 -15.13
N ALA A 659 -33.52 11.87 -14.12
CA ALA A 659 -33.28 12.72 -12.94
C ALA A 659 -32.70 14.11 -13.27
N PHE A 660 -32.12 14.34 -14.45
CA PHE A 660 -31.59 15.65 -14.83
C PHE A 660 -32.70 16.67 -15.15
N ILE A 661 -33.93 16.22 -15.36
CA ILE A 661 -35.08 17.10 -15.57
C ILE A 661 -35.33 18.01 -14.36
N ASP A 662 -34.98 17.56 -13.17
CA ASP A 662 -35.14 18.34 -11.93
C ASP A 662 -34.40 19.69 -12.01
N TYR A 663 -33.21 19.72 -12.62
CA TYR A 663 -32.45 20.94 -12.85
C TYR A 663 -33.16 21.91 -13.80
N LEU A 664 -33.84 21.39 -14.82
CA LEU A 664 -34.64 22.19 -15.76
C LEU A 664 -35.89 22.75 -15.09
N LEU A 665 -36.60 21.94 -14.29
CA LEU A 665 -37.77 22.36 -13.53
C LEU A 665 -37.43 23.47 -12.52
N LEU A 666 -36.33 23.31 -11.81
CA LEU A 666 -35.85 24.32 -10.89
C LEU A 666 -35.47 25.63 -11.62
N LEU A 667 -34.76 25.56 -12.74
CA LEU A 667 -34.42 26.73 -13.55
C LEU A 667 -35.66 27.42 -14.10
N ARG A 668 -36.72 26.64 -14.46
CA ARG A 668 -38.01 27.17 -14.87
C ARG A 668 -38.65 27.96 -13.72
N ALA A 669 -38.67 27.45 -12.50
CA ALA A 669 -39.16 28.15 -11.31
C ALA A 669 -38.41 29.46 -11.09
N LEU A 670 -37.05 29.44 -11.25
CA LEU A 670 -36.24 30.67 -11.17
C LEU A 670 -36.63 31.71 -12.25
N CYS A 671 -36.94 31.25 -13.46
CA CYS A 671 -37.41 32.14 -14.54
C CYS A 671 -38.76 32.79 -14.18
N PHE A 672 -39.72 32.05 -13.62
CA PHE A 672 -40.99 32.60 -13.14
C PHE A 672 -40.80 33.68 -12.06
N GLY A 673 -39.85 33.49 -11.20
CA GLY A 673 -39.50 34.50 -10.21
C GLY A 673 -39.07 35.84 -10.80
N LYS A 674 -38.51 35.84 -11.98
CA LYS A 674 -38.09 37.04 -12.71
C LYS A 674 -39.14 37.64 -13.65
N THR A 675 -40.10 36.83 -14.12
CA THR A 675 -41.17 37.29 -15.08
C THR A 675 -42.49 37.56 -14.42
N ASP A 676 -42.90 36.68 -13.50
CA ASP A 676 -44.27 36.69 -12.95
C ASP A 676 -44.33 37.03 -11.45
N GLY A 677 -43.17 37.28 -10.84
CA GLY A 677 -43.03 37.73 -9.48
C GLY A 677 -42.96 36.62 -8.43
N ILE A 678 -42.81 37.07 -7.18
CA ILE A 678 -42.40 36.21 -6.03
C ILE A 678 -43.43 35.13 -5.69
N TYR A 679 -44.74 35.43 -5.86
CA TYR A 679 -45.82 34.48 -5.53
C TYR A 679 -45.83 33.29 -6.52
N LYS A 680 -45.63 33.56 -7.82
CA LYS A 680 -45.57 32.52 -8.81
C LYS A 680 -44.29 31.69 -8.63
N TYR A 681 -43.18 32.32 -8.26
CA TYR A 681 -41.96 31.68 -7.90
C TYR A 681 -42.10 30.65 -6.78
N GLN A 682 -42.72 31.10 -5.67
CA GLN A 682 -42.97 30.23 -4.49
C GLN A 682 -43.92 29.06 -4.87
N PHE A 683 -44.94 29.33 -5.67
CA PHE A 683 -45.84 28.31 -6.16
C PHE A 683 -45.13 27.23 -6.99
N GLU A 684 -44.30 27.63 -7.94
CA GLU A 684 -43.54 26.66 -8.80
C GLU A 684 -42.51 25.88 -7.99
N LEU A 685 -41.89 26.46 -6.98
CA LEU A 685 -40.98 25.76 -6.09
C LEU A 685 -41.72 24.74 -5.20
N ASN A 686 -42.91 25.04 -4.74
CA ASN A 686 -43.72 24.09 -3.98
C ASN A 686 -44.19 22.93 -4.87
N ASN A 687 -44.66 23.23 -6.10
CA ASN A 687 -44.99 22.20 -7.09
C ASN A 687 -43.77 21.28 -7.37
N PHE A 688 -42.56 21.87 -7.52
CA PHE A 688 -41.34 21.08 -7.71
C PHE A 688 -41.10 20.11 -6.55
N ILE A 689 -41.29 20.55 -5.30
CA ILE A 689 -41.09 19.70 -4.10
C ILE A 689 -42.13 18.57 -4.06
N GLU A 690 -43.38 18.87 -4.44
CA GLU A 690 -44.48 17.89 -4.45
C GLU A 690 -44.30 16.85 -5.59
N ASP A 691 -43.96 17.32 -6.78
CA ASP A 691 -43.86 16.49 -8.01
C ASP A 691 -42.60 15.64 -8.05
N GLN A 692 -41.50 16.07 -7.36
CA GLN A 692 -40.21 15.41 -7.36
C GLN A 692 -39.70 15.05 -5.95
N PRO A 693 -40.42 14.20 -5.19
CA PRO A 693 -40.13 13.93 -3.77
C PRO A 693 -38.77 13.21 -3.52
N THR A 694 -38.14 12.69 -4.56
CA THR A 694 -36.84 11.98 -4.50
C THR A 694 -35.67 12.81 -5.04
N SER A 695 -35.93 14.06 -5.43
CA SER A 695 -34.89 14.91 -6.03
C SER A 695 -33.85 15.37 -5.00
N GLU A 696 -32.59 15.35 -5.39
CA GLU A 696 -31.48 15.90 -4.57
C GLU A 696 -31.60 17.41 -4.38
N LEU A 697 -32.42 18.11 -5.20
CA LEU A 697 -32.59 19.55 -5.16
C LEU A 697 -33.68 20.04 -4.18
N ILE A 698 -34.36 19.13 -3.49
CA ILE A 698 -35.47 19.49 -2.56
C ILE A 698 -35.03 20.45 -1.48
N GLU A 699 -33.92 20.15 -0.81
CA GLU A 699 -33.44 21.01 0.30
C GLU A 699 -33.06 22.40 -0.21
N TYR A 700 -32.46 22.47 -1.40
CA TYR A 700 -32.16 23.75 -2.03
C TYR A 700 -33.43 24.51 -2.44
N ALA A 701 -34.47 23.84 -2.93
CA ALA A 701 -35.74 24.45 -3.23
C ALA A 701 -36.43 25.00 -1.97
N LYS A 702 -36.38 24.28 -0.85
CA LYS A 702 -36.86 24.75 0.46
C LYS A 702 -36.11 25.99 0.96
N GLU A 703 -34.78 26.00 0.79
CA GLU A 703 -33.97 27.17 1.12
C GLU A 703 -34.39 28.39 0.28
N LEU A 704 -34.62 28.21 -1.01
CA LEU A 704 -35.09 29.28 -1.90
C LEU A 704 -36.48 29.82 -1.49
N ILE A 705 -37.40 28.97 -1.04
CA ILE A 705 -38.69 29.38 -0.50
C ILE A 705 -38.46 30.22 0.77
N THR A 706 -37.68 29.72 1.72
CA THR A 706 -37.40 30.42 2.98
C THR A 706 -36.77 31.80 2.74
N VAL A 707 -35.82 31.89 1.80
CA VAL A 707 -35.19 33.17 1.44
C VAL A 707 -36.21 34.10 0.78
N SER A 708 -37.09 33.57 -0.08
CA SER A 708 -38.13 34.39 -0.74
C SER A 708 -39.19 34.93 0.23
N GLU A 709 -39.56 34.15 1.25
CA GLU A 709 -40.45 34.58 2.33
C GLU A 709 -39.80 35.67 3.18
N ALA A 710 -38.53 35.48 3.55
CA ALA A 710 -37.78 36.51 4.28
C ALA A 710 -37.64 37.81 3.47
N PHE A 711 -37.44 37.70 2.15
CA PHE A 711 -37.40 38.87 1.25
C PHE A 711 -38.76 39.60 1.22
N GLN A 712 -39.91 38.87 1.17
CA GLN A 712 -41.24 39.49 1.24
C GLN A 712 -41.46 40.23 2.55
N ILE A 713 -41.07 39.62 3.69
CA ILE A 713 -41.18 40.26 5.01
C ILE A 713 -40.32 41.54 5.09
N ASN A 714 -39.11 41.48 4.53
CA ASN A 714 -38.21 42.63 4.48
C ASN A 714 -38.73 43.74 3.56
N LEU A 715 -39.25 43.41 2.38
CA LEU A 715 -39.85 44.36 1.45
C LEU A 715 -41.05 45.05 2.07
N PHE A 716 -41.89 44.31 2.79
CA PHE A 716 -43.04 44.84 3.51
C PHE A 716 -42.62 45.76 4.68
N SER A 717 -41.53 45.42 5.37
CA SER A 717 -40.94 46.22 6.43
C SER A 717 -40.27 47.49 5.91
N ALA A 718 -39.56 47.42 4.79
CA ALA A 718 -38.91 48.55 4.12
C ALA A 718 -39.92 49.61 3.63
N SER A 719 -41.05 49.17 3.09
CA SER A 719 -42.10 50.09 2.63
C SER A 719 -42.68 50.97 3.76
N LYS A 720 -42.44 50.62 5.02
CA LYS A 720 -42.87 51.40 6.23
C LYS A 720 -41.71 52.09 6.93
N ALA A 721 -40.48 51.80 6.62
CA ALA A 721 -39.32 52.34 7.29
C ALA A 721 -38.88 53.65 6.65
N LYS A 722 -38.98 54.77 7.39
CA LYS A 722 -38.40 56.04 6.98
C LYS A 722 -37.05 56.22 7.63
N TYR A 723 -36.04 56.50 6.82
CA TYR A 723 -34.72 56.90 7.32
C TYR A 723 -34.87 58.23 8.11
N ILE A 724 -34.10 58.33 9.19
CA ILE A 724 -34.21 59.48 10.14
C ILE A 724 -32.99 60.37 10.00
N THR A 725 -33.18 61.68 9.87
CA THR A 725 -32.13 62.69 9.92
C THR A 725 -31.85 63.08 11.36
N ASN A 726 -30.70 62.75 11.88
CA ASN A 726 -30.26 63.16 13.21
C ASN A 726 -28.74 63.31 13.23
N THR A 727 -28.26 64.54 13.35
CA THR A 727 -26.84 64.95 13.26
C THR A 727 -26.06 64.75 14.57
N ASP A 728 -26.76 64.61 15.68
CA ASP A 728 -26.20 64.65 17.05
C ASP A 728 -26.08 63.25 17.68
N ARG A 729 -26.42 62.16 16.91
CA ARG A 729 -26.31 60.79 17.34
C ARG A 729 -25.03 60.14 16.84
N GLU A 730 -24.78 58.92 17.33
CA GLU A 730 -23.68 58.11 16.86
C GLU A 730 -23.83 57.76 15.36
N HIS A 731 -22.79 57.99 14.60
CA HIS A 731 -22.74 57.71 13.18
C HIS A 731 -21.72 56.57 12.90
N TYR A 732 -21.99 55.83 11.83
CA TYR A 732 -21.16 54.85 11.26
C TYR A 732 -20.65 55.33 9.90
N PHE A 733 -19.40 55.06 9.60
CA PHE A 733 -18.83 55.26 8.29
C PHE A 733 -18.67 53.94 7.59
N LEU A 734 -19.11 53.83 6.36
CA LEU A 734 -19.18 52.59 5.60
C LEU A 734 -18.50 52.73 4.25
N TYR A 735 -17.67 51.75 3.90
CA TYR A 735 -17.22 51.50 2.53
C TYR A 735 -17.92 50.29 1.99
N LEU A 736 -18.64 50.42 0.87
CA LEU A 736 -19.13 49.31 0.08
C LEU A 736 -18.16 49.07 -1.07
N TYR A 737 -17.67 47.85 -1.15
CA TYR A 737 -16.72 47.40 -2.18
C TYR A 737 -17.20 46.08 -2.81
N PRO A 738 -16.83 45.77 -4.08
CA PRO A 738 -17.25 44.53 -4.75
C PRO A 738 -16.86 43.26 -4.00
N SER A 739 -17.78 42.30 -3.88
CA SER A 739 -17.60 41.06 -3.09
C SER A 739 -16.68 40.03 -3.78
N ASP A 740 -16.39 40.19 -5.06
CA ASP A 740 -15.53 39.32 -5.86
C ASP A 740 -14.02 39.63 -5.67
N ILE A 741 -13.72 40.71 -5.02
CA ILE A 741 -12.35 41.12 -4.72
C ILE A 741 -11.96 40.54 -3.35
N ASP A 742 -10.94 39.72 -3.30
CA ASP A 742 -10.42 39.14 -2.04
C ASP A 742 -9.65 40.21 -1.21
N LEU A 743 -10.31 41.31 -0.97
CA LEU A 743 -9.79 42.46 -0.24
C LEU A 743 -10.24 42.50 1.22
N LYS A 744 -10.91 41.45 1.73
CA LYS A 744 -11.45 41.41 3.11
C LYS A 744 -10.40 41.72 4.18
N THR A 745 -9.19 41.33 3.96
CA THR A 745 -8.05 41.54 4.87
C THR A 745 -7.32 42.85 4.59
N SER A 746 -7.28 43.31 3.33
CA SER A 746 -6.50 44.49 2.97
C SER A 746 -7.18 45.81 3.29
N VAL A 747 -8.52 45.93 3.11
CA VAL A 747 -9.24 47.17 3.37
C VAL A 747 -9.38 47.43 4.87
N SER A 748 -9.75 46.43 5.67
CA SER A 748 -9.81 46.60 7.12
C SER A 748 -8.43 46.79 7.72
N SER A 749 -7.39 46.10 7.22
CA SER A 749 -6.05 46.29 7.74
C SER A 749 -5.48 47.65 7.40
N LEU A 750 -5.74 48.20 6.22
CA LEU A 750 -5.37 49.57 5.86
C LEU A 750 -6.05 50.62 6.74
N ILE A 751 -7.33 50.40 7.04
CA ILE A 751 -8.08 51.30 7.95
C ILE A 751 -7.60 51.14 9.39
N ASP A 752 -7.34 49.90 9.85
CA ASP A 752 -6.82 49.63 11.19
C ASP A 752 -5.42 50.21 11.37
N ASP A 753 -4.54 50.10 10.38
CA ASP A 753 -3.22 50.72 10.39
C ASP A 753 -3.31 52.24 10.47
N TYR A 754 -4.21 52.85 9.69
CA TYR A 754 -4.46 54.30 9.76
C TYR A 754 -4.98 54.75 11.12
N LEU A 755 -5.97 54.00 11.68
CA LEU A 755 -6.53 54.30 13.01
C LEU A 755 -5.52 54.12 14.13
N SER A 756 -4.62 53.14 14.01
CA SER A 756 -3.58 52.88 15.02
C SER A 756 -2.54 54.01 15.06
N ILE A 757 -2.22 54.61 13.92
CA ILE A 757 -1.31 55.77 13.81
C ILE A 757 -1.91 56.98 14.50
N GLN A 758 -3.26 57.15 14.45
CA GLN A 758 -3.99 58.28 15.05
C GLN A 758 -4.37 58.07 16.51
N ASN A 759 -4.03 56.95 17.16
CA ASN A 759 -4.48 56.59 18.53
C ASN A 759 -6.01 56.77 18.72
N SER A 760 -6.79 56.34 17.74
CA SER A 760 -8.23 56.47 17.70
C SER A 760 -8.92 55.31 18.44
N ASN A 761 -10.02 55.61 19.19
CA ASN A 761 -10.88 54.60 19.83
C ASN A 761 -11.94 54.00 18.88
N LEU A 762 -11.81 54.23 17.56
CA LEU A 762 -12.73 53.72 16.56
C LEU A 762 -12.43 52.24 16.28
N ILE A 763 -13.48 51.48 16.00
CA ILE A 763 -13.39 50.03 15.72
C ILE A 763 -13.78 49.78 14.27
N THR A 764 -13.03 48.96 13.61
CA THR A 764 -13.39 48.50 12.26
C THR A 764 -14.12 47.17 12.30
N GLY A 765 -15.03 46.96 11.32
CA GLY A 765 -15.76 45.71 11.13
C GLY A 765 -15.98 45.43 9.65
N ASN A 766 -15.95 44.14 9.27
CA ASN A 766 -16.24 43.70 7.90
C ASN A 766 -17.48 42.79 7.90
N MET A 767 -18.37 43.02 6.92
CA MET A 767 -19.53 42.16 6.72
C MET A 767 -19.95 42.10 5.26
N VAL A 768 -20.61 41.02 4.89
CA VAL A 768 -21.18 40.87 3.56
C VAL A 768 -22.50 41.66 3.49
N PHE A 769 -22.63 42.56 2.52
CA PHE A 769 -23.89 43.28 2.27
C PHE A 769 -24.82 42.41 1.42
N ASP A 770 -24.41 42.09 0.23
CA ASP A 770 -25.14 41.19 -0.69
C ASP A 770 -24.17 40.41 -1.59
N LYS A 771 -24.65 39.86 -2.68
CA LYS A 771 -23.81 39.15 -3.66
C LYS A 771 -22.83 40.05 -4.41
N THR A 772 -23.12 41.34 -4.46
CA THR A 772 -22.38 42.34 -5.24
C THR A 772 -21.40 43.10 -4.37
N TYR A 773 -21.79 43.42 -3.14
CA TYR A 773 -21.04 44.31 -2.25
C TYR A 773 -20.76 43.68 -0.89
N SER A 774 -19.59 43.97 -0.38
CA SER A 774 -19.17 43.80 1.03
C SER A 774 -19.00 45.18 1.65
N ILE A 775 -19.15 45.23 2.97
CA ILE A 775 -19.05 46.47 3.77
C ILE A 775 -17.83 46.41 4.67
N ALA A 776 -17.00 47.45 4.61
CA ALA A 776 -16.07 47.77 5.66
C ALA A 776 -16.67 48.95 6.46
N MET A 777 -16.81 48.77 7.77
CA MET A 777 -17.46 49.73 8.66
C MET A 777 -16.49 50.26 9.71
N VAL A 778 -16.55 51.56 9.97
CA VAL A 778 -15.83 52.21 11.07
C VAL A 778 -16.83 52.85 12.03
N THR A 779 -16.69 52.59 13.31
CA THR A 779 -17.66 52.98 14.35
C THR A 779 -16.97 53.05 15.74
N PRO A 780 -17.51 53.79 16.73
CA PRO A 780 -18.58 54.78 16.64
C PRO A 780 -18.03 56.19 16.44
N PHE A 781 -18.72 57.04 15.66
CA PHE A 781 -18.48 58.48 15.63
C PHE A 781 -19.53 59.19 16.49
N SER A 782 -19.12 60.16 17.31
CA SER A 782 -20.00 60.84 18.28
C SER A 782 -21.10 61.62 17.61
N ASN A 783 -20.90 62.13 16.40
CA ASN A 783 -21.86 62.92 15.61
C ASN A 783 -21.53 62.93 14.14
N LEU A 784 -22.34 63.51 13.28
CA LEU A 784 -22.16 63.62 11.86
C LEU A 784 -20.86 64.31 11.45
N GLU A 785 -20.53 65.43 12.14
CA GLU A 785 -19.34 66.23 11.82
C GLU A 785 -18.04 65.45 11.99
N ALA A 786 -17.97 64.63 13.04
CA ALA A 786 -16.82 63.72 13.27
C ALA A 786 -16.68 62.62 12.15
N ALA A 787 -17.80 62.06 11.71
CA ALA A 787 -17.81 61.08 10.62
C ALA A 787 -17.47 61.73 9.25
N GLN A 788 -17.92 62.93 8.98
CA GLN A 788 -17.61 63.68 7.76
C GLN A 788 -16.12 64.11 7.71
N LYS A 789 -15.60 64.52 8.83
CA LYS A 789 -14.16 64.81 8.95
C LYS A 789 -13.32 63.58 8.67
N PHE A 790 -13.66 62.45 9.28
CA PHE A 790 -12.98 61.18 9.03
C PHE A 790 -13.08 60.77 7.55
N ARG A 791 -14.25 60.92 6.92
CA ARG A 791 -14.42 60.65 5.49
C ARG A 791 -13.45 61.44 4.63
N SER A 792 -13.34 62.76 4.86
CA SER A 792 -12.45 63.62 4.07
C SER A 792 -10.95 63.26 4.28
N GLU A 793 -10.57 62.89 5.49
CA GLU A 793 -9.20 62.49 5.81
C GLU A 793 -8.81 61.14 5.17
N ILE A 794 -9.72 60.15 5.19
CA ILE A 794 -9.48 58.84 4.68
C ILE A 794 -9.45 58.79 3.11
N GLU A 795 -10.31 59.57 2.46
CA GLU A 795 -10.35 59.72 1.01
C GLU A 795 -9.04 60.29 0.42
N VAL A 796 -8.36 61.16 1.18
CA VAL A 796 -7.11 61.77 0.75
C VAL A 796 -5.90 60.81 0.97
N ASN A 797 -5.95 60.03 2.03
CA ASN A 797 -4.74 59.33 2.54
C ASN A 797 -4.68 57.86 2.20
N LEU A 798 -5.79 57.24 1.87
CA LEU A 798 -5.85 55.75 1.76
C LEU A 798 -6.22 55.18 0.38
N LEU A 799 -6.86 55.95 -0.50
CA LEU A 799 -7.38 55.43 -1.77
C LEU A 799 -6.64 55.96 -3.00
N THR A 800 -6.24 55.05 -3.88
CA THR A 800 -5.75 55.38 -5.22
C THR A 800 -6.88 55.89 -6.11
N SER A 801 -6.55 56.66 -7.15
CA SER A 801 -7.55 57.24 -8.08
C SER A 801 -8.41 56.19 -8.80
N ALA A 802 -7.86 54.95 -9.00
CA ALA A 802 -8.57 53.87 -9.67
C ALA A 802 -9.54 53.12 -8.72
N GLU A 803 -9.33 53.19 -7.40
CA GLU A 803 -10.17 52.54 -6.41
C GLU A 803 -11.35 53.43 -6.03
N LYS A 804 -11.17 54.74 -6.07
CA LYS A 804 -12.24 55.75 -5.77
C LYS A 804 -13.47 55.60 -6.68
N GLU A 805 -13.30 55.18 -7.94
CA GLU A 805 -14.40 55.05 -8.89
C GLU A 805 -15.31 53.83 -8.66
N LYS A 806 -14.85 52.86 -7.90
CA LYS A 806 -15.56 51.58 -7.71
C LYS A 806 -16.19 51.42 -6.33
N TRP A 807 -15.82 52.24 -5.36
CA TRP A 807 -16.25 52.10 -3.98
C TRP A 807 -17.24 53.20 -3.59
N ILE A 808 -18.27 52.75 -2.88
CA ILE A 808 -19.31 53.68 -2.40
C ILE A 808 -19.06 53.94 -0.92
N ASN A 809 -18.90 55.21 -0.52
CA ASN A 809 -18.75 55.61 0.86
C ASN A 809 -20.04 56.24 1.38
N LEU A 810 -20.46 55.80 2.55
CA LEU A 810 -21.70 56.27 3.19
C LEU A 810 -21.45 56.59 4.64
N ILE A 811 -22.22 57.59 5.15
CA ILE A 811 -22.30 57.88 6.57
C ILE A 811 -23.76 57.68 6.98
N MET A 812 -24.02 57.02 8.09
CA MET A 812 -25.37 56.81 8.59
C MET A 812 -25.41 56.65 10.10
N THR A 813 -26.55 56.95 10.66
CA THR A 813 -26.81 56.65 12.08
C THR A 813 -26.98 55.17 12.28
N LYS A 814 -26.77 54.69 13.49
CA LYS A 814 -26.96 53.28 13.84
C LYS A 814 -28.36 52.76 13.48
N GLU A 815 -29.38 53.54 13.73
CA GLU A 815 -30.76 53.22 13.43
C GLU A 815 -30.98 53.09 11.92
N ASN A 816 -30.40 53.99 11.11
CA ASN A 816 -30.45 53.94 9.67
C ASN A 816 -29.64 52.74 9.14
N PHE A 817 -28.52 52.38 9.78
CA PHE A 817 -27.76 51.20 9.44
C PHE A 817 -28.55 49.91 9.62
N ASP A 818 -29.26 49.77 10.72
CA ASP A 818 -30.10 48.61 10.99
C ASP A 818 -31.20 48.43 9.92
N ILE A 819 -31.81 49.56 9.50
CA ILE A 819 -32.77 49.55 8.39
C ILE A 819 -32.11 49.20 7.07
N PHE A 820 -30.99 49.86 6.72
CA PHE A 820 -30.23 49.68 5.51
C PHE A 820 -29.73 48.26 5.35
N TYR A 821 -29.16 47.72 6.40
CA TYR A 821 -28.64 46.36 6.38
C TYR A 821 -29.74 45.29 6.30
N LYS A 822 -30.91 45.53 6.90
CA LYS A 822 -32.08 44.62 6.79
C LYS A 822 -32.76 44.69 5.45
N THR A 823 -32.89 45.88 4.87
CA THR A 823 -33.60 46.07 3.60
C THR A 823 -32.74 45.79 2.37
N LYS A 824 -31.43 45.90 2.51
CA LYS A 824 -30.44 45.80 1.40
C LYS A 824 -30.74 46.79 0.25
N ASP A 825 -31.46 47.86 0.52
CA ASP A 825 -31.89 48.84 -0.46
C ASP A 825 -30.89 50.00 -0.52
N LEU A 826 -29.88 49.82 -1.36
CA LEU A 826 -28.81 50.80 -1.55
C LEU A 826 -29.32 52.07 -2.23
N ASP A 827 -30.17 51.92 -3.25
CA ASP A 827 -30.65 53.07 -4.04
C ASP A 827 -31.50 54.03 -3.23
N SER A 828 -32.40 53.52 -2.40
CA SER A 828 -33.20 54.36 -1.49
C SER A 828 -32.34 55.07 -0.44
N TYR A 829 -31.28 54.40 0.05
CA TYR A 829 -30.39 55.05 0.99
C TYR A 829 -29.49 56.10 0.32
N LEU A 830 -28.99 55.86 -0.88
CA LEU A 830 -28.23 56.82 -1.67
C LEU A 830 -29.07 58.10 -1.93
N THR A 831 -30.33 57.95 -2.32
CA THR A 831 -31.25 59.09 -2.49
C THR A 831 -31.48 59.88 -1.21
N PHE A 832 -31.56 59.17 -0.09
CA PHE A 832 -31.66 59.82 1.24
C PHE A 832 -30.33 60.47 1.63
N PHE A 833 -29.22 59.83 1.42
CA PHE A 833 -27.88 60.29 1.72
C PHE A 833 -27.56 61.61 0.99
N ASP A 834 -27.75 61.64 -0.34
CA ASP A 834 -27.52 62.81 -1.18
C ASP A 834 -28.38 64.01 -0.79
N LYS A 835 -29.50 63.75 -0.15
CA LYS A 835 -30.42 64.82 0.26
C LYS A 835 -30.11 65.43 1.63
N TYR A 836 -29.54 64.63 2.54
CA TYR A 836 -29.46 64.97 3.95
C TYR A 836 -28.03 64.90 4.55
N TYR A 837 -27.10 64.36 3.88
CA TYR A 837 -25.68 64.21 4.29
C TYR A 837 -24.74 64.96 3.38
#